data_bc52fb6ae54780dc8d61f98398543888
#
_entry.id   bc52fb6ae54780dc8d61f98398543888
#
_cell.length_a   1.000
_cell.length_b   1.000
_cell.length_c   1.000
_cell.angle_alpha   90.00
_cell.angle_beta   90.00
_cell.angle_gamma   90.00
#
_symmetry.space_group_name_H-M   'P 1'
#
loop_
_entity.id
_entity.type
_entity.pdbx_description
1 polymer ?
#
loop_
_entity_poly.entity_id
_entity_poly.type
_entity_poly.pdbx_seq_one_letter_code
_entity_poly.pdbx_strand_id
1 'polypeptide(L)'
;MTPVTSSEGPAPTGFLLRSLSSAAIGDRSGDLTLYREARGAVDDWGGVFGQLVRLTGAWRLSIFDGTTDLALSDAPGTGLQQGDRWRSEHRLGPLLLRQEIAPVARPPGVVRRVWLSAADGRPLSVVVHSAFGPYLLPVMVEGIRPRSFRASTTRDGIEIRQRGFGLSVRSSPLPDRLYLNRGSWIGGRYTGPIREFGTDHELSLAPGTTAEVRWLVSGGLEADLDRSAAEALDVLADPEPRLRAAEAAEAAWAEGVPVVRLPDAPPIEAGYAAAVAALRRLYSAPDDSLTGLVAGYPWYSSLWCRDIAWMLPAVIWLGDFDWAARTISTVFRYRARSPLPLLGGEPGELPMQLSPGPIFLYGTSDTSLYYPGLADLYRSHSGDDRTAGEWLPAIRAVVAWGWGRSDPATGLFRNGGEAEEISAATSSLGRVHYGIDAPDTTIWDSADRRDHAIDVQVLWTEALRASARLDPTDAGGRSAAERVDRSERLTSTVRTAYDWPEERYLYDSLRGGRPVAQVRPNALRAVSGGLLEPDRALRLVRRAAEDDLLADWGVRTLSRRDPGYRPDAYHDGQVWTIATLWTADAALAAGETELGVELLGRAAARYAAEGGGANECYRGDRPEAYNSCFLLGLSVGPYIATVFERLWGLSMDAHVPRLTVLPRFPPNWRSASIDRLRLGGGFVGLEFARPRLTVRWSGPRSLAVSTTAGEDAVPPGGAVTRELPEGSIGGGERRVS
;
A
#
# COMPACT_ATOMS: atom_id res chain seq x y z
N MET A 1 13.04 -21.14 -6.20
CA MET A 1 12.18 -20.29 -7.04
C MET A 1 12.67 -20.38 -8.46
N THR A 2 11.92 -21.06 -9.33
CA THR A 2 12.19 -21.19 -10.76
C THR A 2 12.02 -19.81 -11.43
N PRO A 3 12.88 -19.41 -12.37
CA PRO A 3 12.71 -18.16 -13.10
C PRO A 3 11.40 -18.26 -13.91
N VAL A 4 10.54 -17.24 -13.77
CA VAL A 4 9.39 -17.06 -14.64
C VAL A 4 9.94 -16.80 -16.03
N THR A 5 9.91 -17.82 -16.88
CA THR A 5 10.21 -17.70 -18.32
C THR A 5 9.14 -16.82 -18.97
N SER A 6 9.59 -15.85 -19.70
CA SER A 6 8.85 -14.85 -20.46
C SER A 6 7.68 -15.42 -21.26
N SER A 7 6.46 -15.15 -20.81
CA SER A 7 5.35 -14.92 -21.73
C SER A 7 5.49 -13.49 -22.28
N GLU A 8 5.30 -13.28 -23.57
CA GLU A 8 5.42 -12.01 -24.28
C GLU A 8 4.33 -11.00 -23.86
N GLY A 9 4.35 -10.57 -22.60
CA GLY A 9 3.65 -9.40 -22.11
C GLY A 9 4.56 -8.17 -22.17
N PRO A 10 4.04 -6.94 -22.20
CA PRO A 10 4.88 -5.76 -22.13
C PRO A 10 5.75 -5.88 -20.87
N ALA A 11 7.05 -5.86 -21.06
CA ALA A 11 8.00 -6.01 -19.96
C ALA A 11 7.81 -4.87 -18.93
N PRO A 12 8.06 -5.11 -17.63
CA PRO A 12 7.84 -4.13 -16.57
C PRO A 12 8.49 -2.79 -16.89
N THR A 13 7.75 -1.69 -16.66
CA THR A 13 8.21 -0.33 -16.97
C THR A 13 9.19 0.23 -15.96
N GLY A 14 9.32 -0.42 -14.77
CA GLY A 14 10.19 0.04 -13.70
C GLY A 14 10.45 -1.01 -12.64
N PHE A 15 11.15 -0.62 -11.58
CA PHE A 15 11.42 -1.44 -10.39
C PHE A 15 11.20 -0.66 -9.10
N LEU A 16 10.86 -1.38 -8.04
CA LEU A 16 10.86 -0.91 -6.66
C LEU A 16 11.70 -1.84 -5.80
N LEU A 17 12.75 -1.29 -5.21
CA LEU A 17 13.61 -1.95 -4.23
C LEU A 17 13.35 -1.36 -2.85
N ARG A 18 13.36 -2.17 -1.82
CA ARG A 18 12.96 -1.73 -0.49
C ARG A 18 13.74 -2.40 0.64
N SER A 19 14.05 -1.60 1.68
CA SER A 19 14.35 -2.05 3.03
C SER A 19 13.37 -1.40 4.03
N LEU A 20 13.44 -1.73 5.31
CA LEU A 20 12.53 -1.16 6.32
C LEU A 20 12.63 0.37 6.46
N SER A 21 13.74 0.97 6.05
CA SER A 21 13.99 2.42 6.21
C SER A 21 14.32 3.16 4.92
N SER A 22 14.48 2.47 3.81
CA SER A 22 14.85 3.09 2.54
C SER A 22 14.23 2.39 1.33
N ALA A 23 14.11 3.10 0.21
CA ALA A 23 13.63 2.58 -1.05
C ALA A 23 14.33 3.24 -2.24
N ALA A 24 14.39 2.53 -3.37
CA ALA A 24 14.80 3.05 -4.66
C ALA A 24 13.75 2.70 -5.71
N ILE A 25 13.36 3.68 -6.51
CA ILE A 25 12.42 3.52 -7.62
C ILE A 25 13.10 4.00 -8.89
N GLY A 26 13.04 3.19 -9.93
CA GLY A 26 13.67 3.50 -11.21
C GLY A 26 13.07 2.73 -12.38
N ASP A 27 13.56 3.04 -13.58
CA ASP A 27 13.19 2.40 -14.84
C ASP A 27 14.04 1.17 -15.15
N ARG A 28 13.79 0.55 -16.31
CA ARG A 28 14.50 -0.66 -16.75
C ARG A 28 15.99 -0.47 -17.02
N SER A 29 16.43 0.74 -17.35
CA SER A 29 17.84 1.03 -17.59
C SER A 29 18.63 1.05 -16.28
N GLY A 30 17.92 1.08 -15.13
CA GLY A 30 18.54 1.27 -13.82
C GLY A 30 18.77 2.73 -13.49
N ASP A 31 18.24 3.66 -14.29
CA ASP A 31 18.10 5.05 -13.87
C ASP A 31 16.98 5.16 -12.86
N LEU A 32 17.23 5.90 -11.78
CA LEU A 32 16.23 6.09 -10.73
C LEU A 32 15.23 7.18 -11.14
N THR A 33 14.60 6.97 -12.30
CA THR A 33 13.59 7.86 -12.89
C THR A 33 12.44 6.98 -13.36
N LEU A 34 11.25 7.11 -12.80
CA LEU A 34 10.13 6.21 -13.12
C LEU A 34 9.15 6.77 -14.17
N TYR A 35 8.91 8.07 -14.19
CA TYR A 35 8.00 8.70 -15.14
C TYR A 35 8.62 9.94 -15.77
N ARG A 36 8.71 9.95 -17.09
CA ARG A 36 8.89 11.16 -17.89
C ARG A 36 7.53 11.53 -18.48
N GLU A 37 6.92 12.60 -18.02
CA GLU A 37 5.76 13.12 -18.74
C GLU A 37 6.16 13.61 -20.13
N ALA A 38 5.40 13.19 -21.13
CA ALA A 38 5.57 13.57 -22.54
C ALA A 38 5.27 15.05 -22.82
N ARG A 39 5.00 15.87 -21.82
CA ARG A 39 4.56 17.28 -21.95
C ARG A 39 5.49 18.33 -21.35
N GLY A 40 6.78 18.04 -21.18
CA GLY A 40 7.76 19.07 -20.84
C GLY A 40 7.71 19.63 -19.40
N ALA A 41 6.89 19.09 -18.53
CA ALA A 41 6.98 19.29 -17.10
C ALA A 41 7.91 18.21 -16.52
N VAL A 42 9.03 18.61 -15.92
CA VAL A 42 10.05 17.72 -15.36
C VAL A 42 9.56 17.24 -14.00
N ASP A 43 8.65 16.29 -13.96
CA ASP A 43 8.28 15.58 -12.75
C ASP A 43 8.80 14.12 -12.84
N ASP A 44 10.09 13.98 -12.51
CA ASP A 44 10.74 12.70 -12.28
C ASP A 44 10.24 12.12 -10.96
N TRP A 45 9.37 11.11 -11.00
CA TRP A 45 8.79 10.48 -9.81
C TRP A 45 9.62 9.36 -9.20
N GLY A 46 10.73 8.99 -9.80
CA GLY A 46 11.69 8.03 -9.26
C GLY A 46 12.61 8.64 -8.20
N GLY A 47 13.60 7.88 -7.77
CA GLY A 47 14.67 8.35 -6.91
C GLY A 47 14.93 7.49 -5.68
N VAL A 48 15.62 8.07 -4.70
CA VAL A 48 16.01 7.44 -3.44
C VAL A 48 15.20 8.02 -2.30
N PHE A 49 14.72 7.13 -1.44
CA PHE A 49 13.97 7.47 -0.21
C PHE A 49 14.71 6.90 1.01
N GLY A 50 14.78 7.69 2.05
CA GLY A 50 15.30 7.27 3.35
C GLY A 50 14.45 7.85 4.48
N GLN A 51 14.11 7.05 5.48
CA GLN A 51 13.25 7.43 6.61
C GLN A 51 11.94 8.15 6.21
N LEU A 52 11.25 7.67 5.15
CA LEU A 52 10.04 8.28 4.58
C LEU A 52 10.23 9.69 3.97
N VAL A 53 11.47 10.09 3.74
CA VAL A 53 11.84 11.34 3.07
C VAL A 53 12.35 11.00 1.68
N ARG A 54 11.86 11.68 0.64
CA ARG A 54 12.47 11.59 -0.68
C ARG A 54 13.79 12.36 -0.65
N LEU A 55 14.90 11.63 -0.75
CA LEU A 55 16.24 12.20 -0.65
C LEU A 55 16.67 12.81 -1.98
N THR A 56 16.46 12.06 -3.07
CA THR A 56 16.76 12.54 -4.43
C THR A 56 15.54 12.40 -5.32
N GLY A 57 15.46 13.26 -6.34
CA GLY A 57 14.71 12.98 -7.56
C GLY A 57 15.46 11.96 -8.42
N ALA A 58 15.53 12.20 -9.74
CA ALA A 58 16.31 11.34 -10.62
C ALA A 58 17.76 11.22 -10.15
N TRP A 59 18.27 9.99 -10.17
CA TRP A 59 19.69 9.70 -9.99
C TRP A 59 20.20 9.01 -11.26
N ARG A 60 20.90 9.78 -12.09
CA ARG A 60 21.35 9.38 -13.43
C ARG A 60 22.80 8.98 -13.43
N LEU A 61 23.12 8.09 -14.34
CA LEU A 61 24.48 7.69 -14.65
C LEU A 61 24.74 7.92 -16.14
N SER A 62 25.83 8.64 -16.46
CA SER A 62 26.32 8.78 -17.81
C SER A 62 27.81 8.48 -17.86
N ILE A 63 28.29 8.05 -19.02
CA ILE A 63 29.70 7.74 -19.24
C ILE A 63 30.17 8.53 -20.45
N PHE A 64 31.21 9.34 -20.26
CA PHE A 64 31.84 10.10 -21.32
C PHE A 64 33.15 9.43 -21.74
N ASP A 65 33.27 9.06 -23.02
CA ASP A 65 34.45 8.36 -23.56
C ASP A 65 35.52 9.29 -24.16
N GLY A 66 35.38 10.59 -23.93
CA GLY A 66 36.22 11.62 -24.52
C GLY A 66 35.58 12.28 -25.75
N THR A 67 34.56 11.66 -26.34
CA THR A 67 33.88 12.14 -27.55
C THR A 67 32.40 12.19 -27.42
N THR A 68 31.76 11.21 -26.74
CA THR A 68 30.34 11.01 -26.70
C THR A 68 29.89 10.69 -25.27
N ASP A 69 28.77 11.27 -24.86
CA ASP A 69 28.03 10.83 -23.66
C ASP A 69 27.22 9.57 -23.99
N LEU A 70 27.49 8.51 -23.26
CA LEU A 70 26.78 7.24 -23.35
C LEU A 70 25.80 7.16 -22.18
N ALA A 71 24.54 7.50 -22.42
CA ALA A 71 23.50 7.39 -21.38
C ALA A 71 22.99 5.94 -21.30
N LEU A 72 22.79 5.45 -20.08
CA LEU A 72 22.20 4.13 -19.84
C LEU A 72 20.81 3.99 -20.47
N SER A 73 20.02 5.07 -20.47
CA SER A 73 18.68 5.09 -21.05
C SER A 73 18.64 4.76 -22.55
N ASP A 74 19.74 4.98 -23.26
CA ASP A 74 19.83 4.85 -24.70
C ASP A 74 20.47 3.50 -25.11
N ALA A 75 20.88 2.69 -24.13
CA ALA A 75 21.58 1.42 -24.38
C ALA A 75 20.65 0.21 -24.26
N PRO A 76 20.71 -0.74 -25.22
CA PRO A 76 20.10 -2.02 -25.01
C PRO A 76 20.74 -2.73 -23.81
N GLY A 77 19.93 -3.11 -22.85
CA GLY A 77 20.38 -3.77 -21.64
C GLY A 77 19.36 -4.77 -21.13
N THR A 78 19.84 -5.72 -20.34
CA THR A 78 19.00 -6.68 -19.62
C THR A 78 19.02 -6.32 -18.15
N GLY A 79 17.85 -5.96 -17.61
CA GLY A 79 17.68 -5.70 -16.20
C GLY A 79 16.85 -6.79 -15.51
N LEU A 80 17.26 -7.19 -14.31
CA LEU A 80 16.59 -8.20 -13.51
C LEU A 80 16.52 -7.76 -12.05
N GLN A 81 15.29 -7.76 -11.51
CA GLN A 81 15.08 -7.62 -10.07
C GLN A 81 15.12 -9.00 -9.40
N GLN A 82 15.98 -9.15 -8.40
CA GLN A 82 16.06 -10.34 -7.55
C GLN A 82 15.90 -9.89 -6.08
N GLY A 83 14.72 -10.15 -5.50
CA GLY A 83 14.41 -9.61 -4.17
C GLY A 83 14.49 -8.09 -4.17
N ASP A 84 15.30 -7.55 -3.27
CA ASP A 84 15.55 -6.10 -3.16
C ASP A 84 16.86 -5.67 -3.82
N ARG A 85 17.30 -6.37 -4.84
CA ARG A 85 18.41 -5.98 -5.68
C ARG A 85 17.96 -5.85 -7.14
N TRP A 86 18.36 -4.76 -7.77
CA TRP A 86 18.28 -4.60 -9.21
C TRP A 86 19.65 -4.78 -9.82
N ARG A 87 19.75 -5.63 -10.84
CA ARG A 87 20.97 -5.84 -11.61
C ARG A 87 20.68 -5.61 -13.08
N SER A 88 21.59 -4.95 -13.77
CA SER A 88 21.51 -4.82 -15.22
C SER A 88 22.88 -4.90 -15.88
N GLU A 89 22.87 -5.31 -17.15
CA GLU A 89 24.05 -5.36 -18.01
C GLU A 89 23.74 -4.60 -19.29
N HIS A 90 24.67 -3.74 -19.70
CA HIS A 90 24.54 -2.88 -20.87
C HIS A 90 25.81 -2.95 -21.70
N ARG A 91 25.66 -2.90 -23.04
CA ARG A 91 26.76 -2.66 -23.96
C ARG A 91 26.66 -1.22 -24.46
N LEU A 92 27.64 -0.40 -24.14
CA LEU A 92 27.74 1.02 -24.46
C LEU A 92 28.91 1.21 -25.43
N GLY A 93 28.68 0.98 -26.72
CA GLY A 93 29.75 1.01 -27.70
C GLY A 93 30.92 0.03 -27.36
N PRO A 94 32.11 0.57 -27.05
CA PRO A 94 33.29 -0.26 -26.68
C PRO A 94 33.29 -0.71 -25.21
N LEU A 95 32.24 -0.36 -24.41
CA LEU A 95 32.15 -0.66 -23.00
C LEU A 95 31.13 -1.75 -22.71
N LEU A 96 31.48 -2.60 -21.75
CA LEU A 96 30.52 -3.44 -21.01
C LEU A 96 30.33 -2.84 -19.62
N LEU A 97 29.07 -2.54 -19.26
CA LEU A 97 28.67 -2.04 -17.98
C LEU A 97 27.78 -3.07 -17.29
N ARG A 98 28.12 -3.42 -16.06
CA ARG A 98 27.21 -4.09 -15.13
C ARG A 98 26.92 -3.16 -13.97
N GLN A 99 25.70 -3.17 -13.47
CA GLN A 99 25.36 -2.43 -12.26
C GLN A 99 24.49 -3.25 -11.32
N GLU A 100 24.60 -2.89 -10.06
CA GLU A 100 23.71 -3.37 -8.99
C GLU A 100 23.23 -2.18 -8.19
N ILE A 101 21.93 -2.14 -7.90
CA ILE A 101 21.28 -1.14 -7.02
C ILE A 101 20.56 -1.90 -5.92
N ALA A 102 20.80 -1.53 -4.67
CA ALA A 102 20.18 -2.17 -3.52
C ALA A 102 19.96 -1.17 -2.37
N PRO A 103 18.80 -1.20 -1.69
CA PRO A 103 18.55 -0.40 -0.50
C PRO A 103 19.31 -0.98 0.70
N VAL A 104 19.74 -0.10 1.60
CA VAL A 104 20.35 -0.45 2.89
C VAL A 104 19.55 0.17 4.02
N ALA A 105 19.42 -0.58 5.13
CA ALA A 105 18.64 -0.13 6.28
C ALA A 105 19.46 0.81 7.19
N ARG A 106 20.76 0.60 7.27
CA ARG A 106 21.69 1.40 8.07
C ARG A 106 23.00 1.61 7.32
N PRO A 107 23.37 2.88 7.00
CA PRO A 107 22.49 4.05 7.14
C PRO A 107 21.29 3.95 6.19
N PRO A 108 20.14 4.62 6.49
CA PRO A 108 18.99 4.63 5.58
C PRO A 108 19.39 5.17 4.23
N GLY A 109 19.37 4.34 3.17
CA GLY A 109 19.86 4.76 1.87
C GLY A 109 19.89 3.65 0.82
N VAL A 110 20.53 3.95 -0.30
CA VAL A 110 20.65 3.06 -1.44
C VAL A 110 22.10 3.04 -1.92
N VAL A 111 22.65 1.84 -2.04
CA VAL A 111 23.95 1.62 -2.68
C VAL A 111 23.75 1.33 -4.17
N ARG A 112 24.59 1.96 -5.01
CA ARG A 112 24.73 1.68 -6.44
C ARG A 112 26.16 1.27 -6.72
N ARG A 113 26.35 0.11 -7.34
CA ARG A 113 27.67 -0.42 -7.75
C ARG A 113 27.67 -0.52 -9.26
N VAL A 114 28.76 -0.08 -9.86
CA VAL A 114 28.94 -0.12 -11.31
C VAL A 114 30.29 -0.73 -11.62
N TRP A 115 30.29 -1.73 -12.48
CA TRP A 115 31.49 -2.38 -12.99
C TRP A 115 31.61 -2.09 -14.47
N LEU A 116 32.81 -1.65 -14.90
CA LEU A 116 33.12 -1.26 -16.26
C LEU A 116 34.30 -2.03 -16.78
N SER A 117 34.19 -2.53 -18.00
CA SER A 117 35.30 -3.18 -18.72
C SER A 117 35.27 -2.80 -20.21
N ALA A 118 36.43 -2.83 -20.85
CA ALA A 118 36.54 -2.62 -22.29
C ALA A 118 36.05 -3.87 -23.05
N ALA A 119 35.03 -3.72 -23.91
CA ALA A 119 34.43 -4.82 -24.66
C ALA A 119 35.35 -5.34 -25.79
N ASP A 120 36.14 -4.46 -26.41
CA ASP A 120 36.90 -4.73 -27.65
C ASP A 120 38.37 -5.02 -27.39
N GLY A 121 38.76 -5.24 -26.13
CA GLY A 121 40.13 -5.56 -25.76
C GLY A 121 41.15 -4.45 -26.00
N ARG A 122 40.71 -3.21 -26.18
CA ARG A 122 41.54 -2.00 -26.28
C ARG A 122 41.52 -1.22 -24.98
N PRO A 123 42.61 -0.56 -24.56
CA PRO A 123 42.58 0.34 -23.42
C PRO A 123 41.64 1.51 -23.71
N LEU A 124 40.87 1.91 -22.70
CA LEU A 124 39.87 2.97 -22.82
C LEU A 124 39.93 3.87 -21.58
N SER A 125 39.87 5.17 -21.79
CA SER A 125 39.72 6.15 -20.71
C SER A 125 38.31 6.70 -20.74
N VAL A 126 37.64 6.71 -19.57
CA VAL A 126 36.25 7.19 -19.46
C VAL A 126 36.09 8.02 -18.22
N VAL A 127 35.12 8.94 -18.27
CA VAL A 127 34.61 9.65 -17.09
C VAL A 127 33.23 9.07 -16.75
N VAL A 128 33.11 8.49 -15.58
CA VAL A 128 31.81 8.04 -15.05
C VAL A 128 31.20 9.16 -14.26
N HIS A 129 30.12 9.72 -14.76
CA HIS A 129 29.40 10.82 -14.16
C HIS A 129 28.12 10.32 -13.48
N SER A 130 27.99 10.60 -12.18
CA SER A 130 26.79 10.33 -11.40
C SER A 130 26.13 11.64 -11.01
N ALA A 131 24.91 11.90 -11.49
CA ALA A 131 24.17 13.13 -11.25
C ALA A 131 22.84 12.88 -10.56
N PHE A 132 22.47 13.75 -9.63
CA PHE A 132 21.19 13.68 -8.91
C PHE A 132 20.63 15.05 -8.58
N GLY A 133 19.31 15.17 -8.53
CA GLY A 133 18.61 16.34 -8.00
C GLY A 133 18.24 16.10 -6.53
N PRO A 134 18.65 16.97 -5.58
CA PRO A 134 18.21 16.83 -4.19
C PRO A 134 16.73 17.18 -4.06
N TYR A 135 16.03 16.45 -3.23
CA TYR A 135 14.60 16.68 -2.96
C TYR A 135 14.34 17.06 -1.49
N LEU A 136 14.75 16.24 -0.55
CA LEU A 136 14.77 16.46 0.91
C LEU A 136 13.42 16.89 1.50
N LEU A 137 12.32 16.27 1.06
CA LEU A 137 10.99 16.53 1.60
C LEU A 137 10.17 15.22 1.69
N PRO A 138 9.26 15.12 2.66
CA PRO A 138 8.15 14.18 2.57
C PRO A 138 7.30 14.52 1.33
N VAL A 139 6.97 13.52 0.52
CA VAL A 139 6.46 13.70 -0.84
C VAL A 139 5.18 14.54 -0.95
N MET A 140 4.27 14.48 0.02
CA MET A 140 3.02 15.24 -0.04
C MET A 140 3.13 16.73 0.32
N VAL A 141 4.34 17.22 0.59
CA VAL A 141 4.61 18.67 0.79
C VAL A 141 5.11 19.32 -0.51
N GLU A 142 4.93 18.66 -1.65
CA GLU A 142 5.51 19.03 -2.96
C GLU A 142 5.11 20.41 -3.51
N GLY A 143 4.01 20.99 -3.09
CA GLY A 143 3.69 22.38 -3.45
C GLY A 143 4.72 23.40 -2.93
N ILE A 144 5.57 22.98 -2.00
CA ILE A 144 6.62 23.81 -1.40
C ILE A 144 7.97 23.26 -1.87
N ARG A 145 8.30 23.47 -3.15
CA ARG A 145 9.68 23.19 -3.62
C ARG A 145 10.67 23.99 -2.77
N PRO A 146 11.64 23.31 -2.15
CA PRO A 146 12.61 24.00 -1.33
C PRO A 146 13.43 24.94 -2.20
N ARG A 147 13.36 26.23 -1.88
CA ARG A 147 14.11 27.26 -2.62
C ARG A 147 15.54 27.44 -2.10
N SER A 148 15.87 26.84 -0.95
CA SER A 148 17.19 27.00 -0.36
C SER A 148 17.59 25.76 0.44
N PHE A 149 18.73 25.19 0.13
CA PHE A 149 19.44 24.19 0.91
C PHE A 149 20.92 24.61 1.04
N ARG A 150 21.57 24.09 2.06
CA ARG A 150 23.02 24.24 2.25
C ARG A 150 23.68 22.98 1.72
N ALA A 151 24.59 23.13 0.79
CA ALA A 151 25.39 22.04 0.24
C ALA A 151 26.87 22.29 0.55
N SER A 152 27.56 21.23 0.90
CA SER A 152 29.01 21.21 1.14
C SER A 152 29.63 19.98 0.49
N THR A 153 30.89 20.11 0.11
CA THR A 153 31.71 18.97 -0.33
C THR A 153 32.50 18.42 0.84
N THR A 154 32.65 17.11 0.85
CA THR A 154 33.62 16.37 1.67
C THR A 154 34.68 15.76 0.74
N ARG A 155 35.70 15.11 1.28
CA ARG A 155 36.72 14.46 0.46
C ARG A 155 36.15 13.37 -0.46
N ASP A 156 35.13 12.68 0.01
CA ASP A 156 34.53 11.48 -0.58
C ASP A 156 33.12 11.69 -1.15
N GLY A 157 32.60 12.94 -1.08
CA GLY A 157 31.25 13.19 -1.59
C GLY A 157 30.63 14.54 -1.28
N ILE A 158 29.33 14.55 -1.17
CA ILE A 158 28.48 15.74 -1.06
C ILE A 158 27.51 15.58 0.11
N GLU A 159 27.35 16.62 0.89
CA GLU A 159 26.32 16.73 1.93
C GLU A 159 25.37 17.88 1.62
N ILE A 160 24.07 17.65 1.83
CA ILE A 160 23.03 18.66 1.63
C ILE A 160 22.12 18.64 2.84
N ARG A 161 21.83 19.83 3.38
CA ARG A 161 20.98 20.01 4.56
C ARG A 161 19.88 21.01 4.28
N GLN A 162 18.66 20.71 4.75
CA GLN A 162 17.49 21.55 4.55
C GLN A 162 16.42 21.30 5.59
N ARG A 163 16.07 22.32 6.39
CA ARG A 163 14.90 22.35 7.29
C ARG A 163 14.70 21.07 8.11
N GLY A 164 15.75 20.56 8.76
CA GLY A 164 15.69 19.37 9.59
C GLY A 164 15.87 18.05 8.84
N PHE A 165 16.13 18.09 7.52
CA PHE A 165 16.45 16.92 6.71
C PHE A 165 17.87 17.02 6.15
N GLY A 166 18.50 15.87 5.93
CA GLY A 166 19.84 15.78 5.40
C GLY A 166 20.02 14.66 4.40
N LEU A 167 20.90 14.88 3.43
CA LEU A 167 21.32 13.93 2.40
C LEU A 167 22.83 13.88 2.36
N SER A 168 23.39 12.68 2.34
CA SER A 168 24.80 12.40 2.10
C SER A 168 24.95 11.51 0.87
N VAL A 169 25.79 11.91 -0.06
CA VAL A 169 26.20 11.09 -1.20
C VAL A 169 27.70 10.87 -1.07
N ARG A 170 28.11 9.62 -0.94
CA ARG A 170 29.50 9.20 -0.81
C ARG A 170 29.86 8.26 -1.95
N SER A 171 31.13 8.20 -2.33
CA SER A 171 31.61 7.26 -3.35
C SER A 171 32.95 6.63 -2.99
N SER A 172 33.18 5.46 -3.60
CA SER A 172 34.44 4.72 -3.56
C SER A 172 34.70 4.12 -4.94
N PRO A 173 35.87 4.38 -5.57
CA PRO A 173 36.98 5.22 -5.08
C PRO A 173 36.57 6.65 -4.86
N LEU A 174 37.49 7.47 -4.33
CA LEU A 174 37.28 8.91 -4.18
C LEU A 174 36.96 9.56 -5.55
N PRO A 175 36.03 10.52 -5.62
CA PRO A 175 35.72 11.19 -6.87
C PRO A 175 36.86 12.13 -7.29
N ASP A 176 37.11 12.23 -8.60
CA ASP A 176 38.05 13.18 -9.15
C ASP A 176 37.51 14.61 -9.15
N ARG A 177 36.18 14.73 -9.30
CA ARG A 177 35.47 16.04 -9.26
C ARG A 177 34.14 15.93 -8.54
N LEU A 178 33.79 17.02 -7.88
CA LEU A 178 32.50 17.19 -7.19
C LEU A 178 31.80 18.45 -7.71
N TYR A 179 30.52 18.32 -8.01
CA TYR A 179 29.72 19.41 -8.56
C TYR A 179 28.57 19.76 -7.63
N LEU A 180 28.44 21.04 -7.30
CA LEU A 180 27.36 21.55 -6.47
C LEU A 180 26.48 22.52 -7.28
N ASN A 181 25.18 22.23 -7.34
CA ASN A 181 24.18 23.17 -7.87
C ASN A 181 24.46 23.64 -9.29
N ARG A 182 24.87 22.75 -10.17
CA ARG A 182 25.13 23.01 -11.59
C ARG A 182 23.87 22.71 -12.42
N GLY A 183 23.88 23.11 -13.68
CA GLY A 183 22.85 22.69 -14.66
C GLY A 183 22.95 21.22 -15.00
N SER A 184 22.04 20.71 -15.84
CA SER A 184 22.09 19.33 -16.29
C SER A 184 23.38 19.02 -17.03
N TRP A 185 23.92 17.83 -16.80
CA TRP A 185 25.09 17.32 -17.51
C TRP A 185 24.70 16.87 -18.92
N ILE A 186 25.28 17.49 -19.94
CA ILE A 186 25.07 17.16 -21.36
C ILE A 186 26.38 17.37 -22.12
N GLY A 187 26.83 16.38 -22.87
CA GLY A 187 28.01 16.46 -23.72
C GLY A 187 29.30 16.81 -22.97
N GLY A 188 29.54 16.17 -21.84
CA GLY A 188 30.71 16.41 -21.00
C GLY A 188 30.71 17.73 -20.23
N ARG A 189 29.57 18.44 -20.14
CA ARG A 189 29.44 19.71 -19.43
C ARG A 189 28.05 19.94 -18.81
N TYR A 190 27.99 20.76 -17.77
CA TYR A 190 26.73 21.20 -17.19
C TYR A 190 26.07 22.34 -18.02
N THR A 191 24.79 22.17 -18.32
CA THR A 191 24.01 23.13 -19.10
C THR A 191 22.59 23.29 -18.52
N GLY A 192 21.96 24.46 -18.75
CA GLY A 192 20.55 24.68 -18.42
C GLY A 192 20.26 25.08 -16.97
N PRO A 193 18.99 25.32 -16.64
CA PRO A 193 18.53 25.83 -15.35
C PRO A 193 18.34 24.78 -14.26
N ILE A 194 18.44 23.45 -14.57
CA ILE A 194 18.25 22.38 -13.63
C ILE A 194 19.42 22.36 -12.65
N ARG A 195 19.10 22.28 -11.36
CA ARG A 195 20.08 22.24 -10.27
C ARG A 195 20.41 20.81 -9.95
N GLU A 196 21.50 20.28 -10.52
CA GLU A 196 22.02 18.96 -10.26
C GLU A 196 23.31 19.02 -9.44
N PHE A 197 23.55 17.96 -8.72
CA PHE A 197 24.75 17.65 -7.98
C PHE A 197 25.35 16.40 -8.57
N GLY A 198 26.65 16.28 -8.56
CA GLY A 198 27.28 15.11 -9.18
C GLY A 198 28.69 14.85 -8.74
N THR A 199 29.14 13.65 -9.09
CA THR A 199 30.52 13.18 -8.90
C THR A 199 31.05 12.62 -10.20
N ASP A 200 32.30 12.91 -10.53
CA ASP A 200 33.03 12.30 -11.64
C ASP A 200 34.11 11.36 -11.11
N HIS A 201 34.29 10.24 -11.85
CA HIS A 201 35.37 9.31 -11.65
C HIS A 201 36.08 9.08 -12.99
N GLU A 202 37.32 9.46 -13.09
CA GLU A 202 38.17 9.26 -14.28
C GLU A 202 38.80 7.87 -14.21
N LEU A 203 38.44 6.97 -15.14
CA LEU A 203 38.87 5.56 -15.13
C LEU A 203 39.68 5.24 -16.37
N SER A 204 40.77 4.54 -16.17
CA SER A 204 41.55 3.93 -17.23
C SER A 204 41.34 2.40 -17.21
N LEU A 205 40.69 1.90 -18.24
CA LEU A 205 40.36 0.48 -18.40
C LEU A 205 41.41 -0.22 -19.28
N ALA A 206 42.26 -1.02 -18.68
CA ALA A 206 43.16 -1.87 -19.42
C ALA A 206 42.41 -3.11 -19.99
N PRO A 207 42.92 -3.72 -21.10
CA PRO A 207 42.32 -4.93 -21.65
C PRO A 207 42.20 -6.03 -20.59
N GLY A 208 41.02 -6.65 -20.50
CA GLY A 208 40.74 -7.74 -19.56
C GLY A 208 40.58 -7.31 -18.07
N THR A 209 40.65 -6.02 -17.79
CA THR A 209 40.41 -5.50 -16.42
C THR A 209 39.00 -4.97 -16.26
N THR A 210 38.52 -5.00 -15.00
CA THR A 210 37.24 -4.41 -14.63
C THR A 210 37.47 -3.37 -13.53
N ALA A 211 36.99 -2.16 -13.74
CA ALA A 211 36.96 -1.12 -12.71
C ALA A 211 35.58 -1.11 -12.00
N GLU A 212 35.57 -0.84 -10.72
CA GLU A 212 34.34 -0.71 -9.93
C GLU A 212 34.26 0.68 -9.32
N VAL A 213 33.05 1.28 -9.42
CA VAL A 213 32.69 2.49 -8.69
C VAL A 213 31.43 2.22 -7.87
N ARG A 214 31.44 2.67 -6.64
CA ARG A 214 30.32 2.52 -5.69
C ARG A 214 29.87 3.88 -5.23
N TRP A 215 28.56 4.05 -5.13
CA TRP A 215 27.95 5.21 -4.47
C TRP A 215 26.98 4.74 -3.41
N LEU A 216 26.89 5.50 -2.33
CA LEU A 216 25.83 5.40 -1.35
C LEU A 216 25.16 6.75 -1.21
N VAL A 217 23.87 6.79 -1.52
CA VAL A 217 22.97 7.90 -1.20
C VAL A 217 22.27 7.54 0.10
N SER A 218 22.48 8.30 1.15
CA SER A 218 21.87 8.06 2.46
C SER A 218 21.37 9.37 3.09
N GLY A 219 20.42 9.26 4.01
CA GLY A 219 19.89 10.43 4.69
C GLY A 219 18.51 10.21 5.30
N GLY A 220 17.91 11.31 5.74
CA GLY A 220 16.64 11.36 6.44
C GLY A 220 16.58 12.59 7.33
N LEU A 221 16.39 12.42 8.63
CA LEU A 221 16.47 13.54 9.60
C LEU A 221 17.88 14.11 9.69
N GLU A 222 17.99 15.45 9.72
CA GLU A 222 19.28 16.14 9.80
C GLU A 222 20.11 15.74 11.03
N ALA A 223 19.44 15.44 12.15
CA ALA A 223 20.08 14.97 13.38
C ALA A 223 20.85 13.64 13.22
N ASP A 224 20.47 12.81 12.25
CA ASP A 224 21.09 11.52 11.99
C ASP A 224 22.16 11.56 10.89
N LEU A 225 22.33 12.71 10.21
CA LEU A 225 23.17 12.79 9.01
C LEU A 225 24.62 12.45 9.27
N ASP A 226 25.20 12.96 10.34
CA ASP A 226 26.63 12.74 10.66
C ASP A 226 26.92 11.27 10.97
N ARG A 227 25.98 10.59 11.67
CA ARG A 227 26.05 9.15 11.91
C ARG A 227 25.90 8.38 10.59
N SER A 228 24.93 8.74 9.77
CA SER A 228 24.71 8.11 8.45
C SER A 228 25.92 8.27 7.53
N ALA A 229 26.57 9.42 7.56
CA ALA A 229 27.78 9.67 6.78
C ALA A 229 28.98 8.82 7.27
N ALA A 230 29.13 8.64 8.58
CA ALA A 230 30.17 7.77 9.13
C ALA A 230 29.94 6.29 8.78
N GLU A 231 28.72 5.80 8.93
CA GLU A 231 28.34 4.42 8.56
C GLU A 231 28.45 4.15 7.06
N ALA A 232 28.35 5.20 6.22
CA ALA A 232 28.43 5.10 4.77
C ALA A 232 29.77 4.56 4.29
N LEU A 233 30.88 4.92 4.95
CA LEU A 233 32.21 4.46 4.56
C LEU A 233 32.36 2.95 4.73
N ASP A 234 31.82 2.38 5.81
CA ASP A 234 31.82 0.94 6.04
C ASP A 234 31.04 0.19 4.98
N VAL A 235 29.86 0.73 4.60
CA VAL A 235 29.03 0.15 3.52
C VAL A 235 29.72 0.23 2.17
N LEU A 236 30.39 1.34 1.87
CA LEU A 236 31.12 1.50 0.60
C LEU A 236 32.37 0.61 0.55
N ALA A 237 33.00 0.30 1.68
CA ALA A 237 34.11 -0.64 1.74
C ALA A 237 33.66 -2.07 1.39
N ASP A 238 32.58 -2.56 1.99
CA ASP A 238 31.95 -3.84 1.66
C ASP A 238 30.44 -3.84 1.95
N PRO A 239 29.56 -3.69 0.97
CA PRO A 239 28.11 -3.71 1.16
C PRO A 239 27.51 -5.10 1.41
N GLU A 240 28.22 -6.17 1.01
CA GLU A 240 27.68 -7.53 0.97
C GLU A 240 27.18 -8.08 2.32
N PRO A 241 27.88 -7.85 3.46
CA PRO A 241 27.36 -8.33 4.74
C PRO A 241 25.98 -7.76 5.09
N ARG A 242 25.73 -6.47 4.79
CA ARG A 242 24.47 -5.82 5.07
C ARG A 242 23.37 -6.28 4.11
N LEU A 243 23.70 -6.47 2.85
CA LEU A 243 22.76 -6.96 1.84
C LEU A 243 22.36 -8.40 2.12
N ARG A 244 23.30 -9.28 2.47
CA ARG A 244 22.98 -10.67 2.87
C ARG A 244 22.15 -10.74 4.15
N ALA A 245 22.41 -9.88 5.13
CA ALA A 245 21.61 -9.83 6.34
C ALA A 245 20.16 -9.42 6.06
N ALA A 246 19.94 -8.46 5.15
CA ALA A 246 18.60 -8.07 4.69
C ALA A 246 17.88 -9.22 3.97
N GLU A 247 18.56 -9.91 3.06
CA GLU A 247 18.01 -11.09 2.36
C GLU A 247 17.63 -12.23 3.32
N ALA A 248 18.48 -12.50 4.32
CA ALA A 248 18.19 -13.51 5.34
C ALA A 248 16.97 -13.12 6.19
N ALA A 249 16.82 -11.85 6.54
CA ALA A 249 15.66 -11.37 7.28
C ALA A 249 14.36 -11.49 6.47
N GLU A 250 14.39 -11.20 5.17
CA GLU A 250 13.23 -11.38 4.27
C GLU A 250 12.89 -12.87 4.09
N ALA A 251 13.88 -13.74 3.95
CA ALA A 251 13.65 -15.18 3.87
C ALA A 251 13.00 -15.73 5.14
N ALA A 252 13.51 -15.31 6.32
CA ALA A 252 12.94 -15.70 7.62
C ALA A 252 11.50 -15.20 7.79
N TRP A 253 11.20 -13.98 7.36
CA TRP A 253 9.82 -13.48 7.37
C TRP A 253 8.92 -14.32 6.46
N ALA A 254 9.35 -14.62 5.24
CA ALA A 254 8.58 -15.40 4.27
C ALA A 254 8.27 -16.83 4.74
N GLU A 255 9.13 -17.42 5.58
CA GLU A 255 8.88 -18.73 6.20
C GLU A 255 7.68 -18.72 7.16
N GLY A 256 7.36 -17.57 7.76
CA GLY A 256 6.20 -17.37 8.63
C GLY A 256 4.87 -17.14 7.91
N VAL A 257 4.91 -16.78 6.63
CA VAL A 257 3.72 -16.38 5.86
C VAL A 257 2.89 -17.59 5.42
N PRO A 258 1.54 -17.54 5.49
CA PRO A 258 0.68 -18.58 4.96
C PRO A 258 0.91 -18.82 3.46
N VAL A 259 0.96 -20.09 3.08
CA VAL A 259 1.06 -20.50 1.67
C VAL A 259 -0.31 -20.89 1.16
N VAL A 260 -0.82 -20.14 0.20
CA VAL A 260 -2.08 -20.43 -0.49
C VAL A 260 -1.78 -21.15 -1.80
N ARG A 261 -2.48 -22.26 -2.06
CA ARG A 261 -2.42 -23.03 -3.30
C ARG A 261 -3.79 -23.11 -3.91
N LEU A 262 -3.91 -22.73 -5.17
CA LEU A 262 -5.15 -22.73 -5.95
C LEU A 262 -4.89 -23.35 -7.33
N PRO A 263 -4.70 -24.68 -7.43
CA PRO A 263 -4.32 -25.34 -8.69
C PRO A 263 -5.31 -25.10 -9.82
N ASP A 264 -6.60 -24.91 -9.49
CA ASP A 264 -7.66 -24.63 -10.46
C ASP A 264 -7.77 -23.15 -10.83
N ALA A 265 -6.98 -22.27 -10.16
CA ALA A 265 -6.92 -20.82 -10.43
C ALA A 265 -5.48 -20.28 -10.31
N PRO A 266 -4.52 -20.76 -11.12
CA PRO A 266 -3.12 -20.35 -11.04
C PRO A 266 -2.91 -18.82 -11.10
N PRO A 267 -3.69 -18.04 -11.87
CA PRO A 267 -3.55 -16.58 -11.85
C PRO A 267 -3.84 -15.96 -10.48
N ILE A 268 -4.84 -16.47 -9.75
CA ILE A 268 -5.17 -15.96 -8.40
C ILE A 268 -4.10 -16.36 -7.40
N GLU A 269 -3.58 -17.59 -7.48
CA GLU A 269 -2.45 -18.04 -6.66
C GLU A 269 -1.22 -17.15 -6.87
N ALA A 270 -0.87 -16.88 -8.13
CA ALA A 270 0.23 -15.97 -8.48
C ALA A 270 -0.05 -14.53 -8.00
N GLY A 271 -1.30 -14.07 -8.14
CA GLY A 271 -1.76 -12.77 -7.64
C GLY A 271 -1.61 -12.63 -6.12
N TYR A 272 -1.95 -13.68 -5.36
CA TYR A 272 -1.73 -13.71 -3.92
C TYR A 272 -0.23 -13.60 -3.57
N ALA A 273 0.61 -14.37 -4.21
CA ALA A 273 2.07 -14.32 -3.98
C ALA A 273 2.65 -12.94 -4.34
N ALA A 274 2.21 -12.34 -5.45
CA ALA A 274 2.60 -10.99 -5.85
C ALA A 274 2.12 -9.93 -4.85
N ALA A 275 0.86 -10.01 -4.39
CA ALA A 275 0.30 -9.09 -3.40
C ALA A 275 1.04 -9.17 -2.06
N VAL A 276 1.39 -10.37 -1.58
CA VAL A 276 2.19 -10.57 -0.36
C VAL A 276 3.58 -9.94 -0.50
N ALA A 277 4.27 -10.18 -1.62
CA ALA A 277 5.57 -9.58 -1.88
C ALA A 277 5.49 -8.05 -1.99
N ALA A 278 4.45 -7.53 -2.63
CA ALA A 278 4.20 -6.10 -2.76
C ALA A 278 3.86 -5.45 -1.40
N LEU A 279 2.99 -6.08 -0.60
CA LEU A 279 2.65 -5.61 0.75
C LEU A 279 3.91 -5.54 1.64
N ARG A 280 4.76 -6.56 1.59
CA ARG A 280 6.02 -6.58 2.36
C ARG A 280 6.91 -5.38 2.04
N ARG A 281 6.94 -4.94 0.78
CA ARG A 281 7.69 -3.75 0.36
C ARG A 281 7.16 -2.44 0.94
N LEU A 282 5.97 -2.42 1.52
CA LEU A 282 5.38 -1.24 2.15
C LEU A 282 5.64 -1.16 3.66
N TYR A 283 6.17 -2.21 4.28
CA TYR A 283 6.54 -2.20 5.69
C TYR A 283 7.61 -1.14 5.96
N SER A 284 7.44 -0.33 6.99
CA SER A 284 8.35 0.78 7.30
C SER A 284 8.49 0.99 8.81
N ALA A 285 9.74 1.04 9.27
CA ALA A 285 10.10 1.44 10.61
C ALA A 285 11.31 2.39 10.52
N PRO A 286 11.07 3.66 10.17
CA PRO A 286 12.16 4.62 9.98
C PRO A 286 12.90 4.94 11.28
N ASP A 287 12.19 4.89 12.42
CA ASP A 287 12.72 5.05 13.76
C ASP A 287 11.84 4.30 14.77
N ASP A 288 12.21 4.36 16.06
CA ASP A 288 11.50 3.65 17.14
C ASP A 288 10.11 4.25 17.44
N SER A 289 9.82 5.45 16.95
CA SER A 289 8.53 6.14 17.17
C SER A 289 7.49 5.85 16.09
N LEU A 290 7.94 5.49 14.88
CA LEU A 290 7.09 5.27 13.71
C LEU A 290 7.27 3.84 13.18
N THR A 291 6.26 3.03 13.35
CA THR A 291 6.15 1.71 12.70
C THR A 291 4.85 1.66 11.94
N GLY A 292 4.87 1.21 10.68
CA GLY A 292 3.67 1.10 9.89
C GLY A 292 3.93 0.60 8.47
N LEU A 293 3.02 0.94 7.58
CA LEU A 293 3.09 0.63 6.16
C LEU A 293 3.03 1.94 5.37
N VAL A 294 3.95 2.12 4.46
CA VAL A 294 3.89 3.21 3.48
C VAL A 294 2.65 3.02 2.62
N ALA A 295 1.91 4.09 2.37
CA ALA A 295 0.72 3.98 1.56
C ALA A 295 1.03 3.57 0.13
N GLY A 296 2.04 4.18 -0.49
CA GLY A 296 2.45 3.83 -1.84
C GLY A 296 3.61 4.64 -2.38
N TYR A 297 4.18 4.15 -3.46
CA TYR A 297 5.28 4.77 -4.18
C TYR A 297 4.88 5.13 -5.61
N PRO A 298 5.35 6.26 -6.12
CA PRO A 298 6.24 7.24 -5.50
C PRO A 298 5.53 8.34 -4.68
N TRP A 299 4.22 8.55 -4.82
CA TRP A 299 3.55 9.78 -4.36
C TRP A 299 3.16 9.78 -2.89
N TYR A 300 2.83 8.60 -2.34
CA TYR A 300 2.33 8.45 -0.97
C TYR A 300 3.35 7.75 -0.08
N SER A 301 4.62 8.17 -0.14
CA SER A 301 5.75 7.54 0.56
C SER A 301 5.77 7.79 2.08
N SER A 302 4.67 8.24 2.66
CA SER A 302 4.45 8.42 4.10
C SER A 302 3.49 7.35 4.65
N LEU A 303 3.28 7.38 5.97
CA LEU A 303 2.31 6.53 6.64
C LEU A 303 0.93 7.19 6.56
N TRP A 304 0.14 6.83 5.58
CA TRP A 304 -1.25 7.27 5.45
C TRP A 304 -2.14 6.30 6.23
N CYS A 305 -2.77 6.81 7.29
CA CYS A 305 -3.45 5.93 8.26
C CYS A 305 -4.71 5.26 7.70
N ARG A 306 -5.36 5.84 6.68
CA ARG A 306 -6.43 5.16 5.92
C ARG A 306 -5.88 3.98 5.11
N ASP A 307 -4.78 4.20 4.39
CA ASP A 307 -4.13 3.15 3.58
C ASP A 307 -3.62 2.02 4.48
N ILE A 308 -3.02 2.37 5.61
CA ILE A 308 -2.64 1.40 6.65
C ILE A 308 -3.86 0.58 7.08
N ALA A 309 -5.01 1.21 7.28
CA ALA A 309 -6.21 0.51 7.71
C ALA A 309 -6.70 -0.52 6.69
N TRP A 310 -6.50 -0.29 5.40
CA TRP A 310 -6.78 -1.26 4.34
C TRP A 310 -5.73 -2.36 4.19
N MET A 311 -4.49 -2.11 4.62
CA MET A 311 -3.41 -3.11 4.60
C MET A 311 -3.39 -3.98 5.85
N LEU A 312 -3.78 -3.47 7.00
CA LEU A 312 -3.69 -4.17 8.29
C LEU A 312 -4.44 -5.50 8.35
N PRO A 313 -5.65 -5.67 7.78
CA PRO A 313 -6.28 -6.98 7.71
C PRO A 313 -5.37 -8.03 7.05
N ALA A 314 -4.70 -7.68 5.95
CA ALA A 314 -3.74 -8.57 5.30
C ALA A 314 -2.56 -8.91 6.22
N VAL A 315 -1.96 -7.92 6.91
CA VAL A 315 -0.87 -8.15 7.87
C VAL A 315 -1.28 -9.12 8.98
N ILE A 316 -2.50 -8.96 9.49
CA ILE A 316 -3.08 -9.84 10.53
C ILE A 316 -3.30 -11.25 9.98
N TRP A 317 -3.88 -11.40 8.78
CA TRP A 317 -4.08 -12.69 8.12
C TRP A 317 -2.76 -13.41 7.79
N LEU A 318 -1.70 -12.65 7.47
CA LEU A 318 -0.37 -13.20 7.28
C LEU A 318 0.30 -13.64 8.60
N GLY A 319 -0.33 -13.37 9.75
CA GLY A 319 0.15 -13.78 11.07
C GLY A 319 1.25 -12.89 11.64
N ASP A 320 1.53 -11.74 11.04
CA ASP A 320 2.55 -10.79 11.53
C ASP A 320 1.95 -9.87 12.63
N PHE A 321 1.55 -10.51 13.73
CA PHE A 321 0.85 -9.85 14.83
C PHE A 321 1.70 -8.78 15.51
N ASP A 322 3.01 -8.97 15.61
CA ASP A 322 3.91 -7.96 16.19
C ASP A 322 3.93 -6.68 15.36
N TRP A 323 4.02 -6.81 14.04
CA TRP A 323 3.98 -5.65 13.15
C TRP A 323 2.63 -4.95 13.19
N ALA A 324 1.52 -5.70 13.16
CA ALA A 324 0.18 -5.16 13.28
C ALA A 324 -0.01 -4.39 14.59
N ALA A 325 0.42 -4.97 15.73
CA ALA A 325 0.32 -4.34 17.04
C ALA A 325 1.11 -3.03 17.11
N ARG A 326 2.36 -3.02 16.65
CA ARG A 326 3.20 -1.82 16.61
C ARG A 326 2.62 -0.74 15.71
N THR A 327 2.07 -1.13 14.56
CA THR A 327 1.44 -0.21 13.62
C THR A 327 0.19 0.44 14.21
N ILE A 328 -0.72 -0.34 14.79
CA ILE A 328 -1.94 0.17 15.45
C ILE A 328 -1.55 1.08 16.62
N SER A 329 -0.58 0.67 17.44
CA SER A 329 -0.08 1.46 18.57
C SER A 329 0.56 2.78 18.11
N THR A 330 1.25 2.80 16.96
CA THR A 330 1.78 4.01 16.36
C THR A 330 0.65 4.99 16.04
N VAL A 331 -0.39 4.56 15.34
CA VAL A 331 -1.50 5.45 14.98
C VAL A 331 -2.25 5.96 16.21
N PHE A 332 -2.54 5.10 17.19
CA PHE A 332 -3.20 5.50 18.44
C PHE A 332 -2.36 6.47 19.30
N ARG A 333 -1.03 6.38 19.26
CA ARG A 333 -0.13 7.31 19.96
C ARG A 333 -0.31 8.73 19.50
N TYR A 334 -0.50 8.94 18.20
CA TYR A 334 -0.67 10.26 17.58
C TYR A 334 -2.13 10.74 17.51
N ARG A 335 -3.05 10.09 18.22
CA ARG A 335 -4.43 10.58 18.35
C ARG A 335 -4.46 12.03 18.86
N ALA A 336 -5.30 12.86 18.28
CA ALA A 336 -5.54 14.21 18.79
C ALA A 336 -6.14 14.15 20.19
N ARG A 337 -5.49 14.82 21.16
CA ARG A 337 -5.92 14.87 22.58
C ARG A 337 -6.58 16.20 22.94
N SER A 338 -6.39 17.20 22.13
CA SER A 338 -6.97 18.54 22.21
C SER A 338 -7.25 19.04 20.80
N PRO A 339 -8.06 20.10 20.62
CA PRO A 339 -8.23 20.70 19.32
C PRO A 339 -6.90 21.16 18.71
N LEU A 340 -6.69 20.84 17.44
CA LEU A 340 -5.47 21.17 16.66
C LEU A 340 -5.88 21.92 15.39
N PRO A 341 -6.33 23.19 15.48
CA PRO A 341 -6.95 23.89 14.35
C PRO A 341 -6.07 24.02 13.11
N LEU A 342 -4.74 24.18 13.29
CA LEU A 342 -3.79 24.29 12.18
C LEU A 342 -3.52 22.97 11.47
N LEU A 343 -3.83 21.83 12.12
CA LEU A 343 -3.59 20.48 11.62
C LEU A 343 -4.89 19.76 11.28
N GLY A 344 -6.04 20.39 11.51
CA GLY A 344 -7.35 19.83 11.25
C GLY A 344 -7.82 18.79 12.27
N GLY A 345 -7.18 18.68 13.46
CA GLY A 345 -7.48 17.62 14.44
C GLY A 345 -8.51 17.98 15.49
N GLU A 346 -9.46 17.09 15.76
CA GLU A 346 -10.41 17.13 16.85
C GLU A 346 -10.07 16.09 17.93
N PRO A 347 -10.40 16.34 19.23
CA PRO A 347 -10.14 15.36 20.28
C PRO A 347 -10.74 13.99 19.98
N GLY A 348 -9.93 12.96 19.98
CA GLY A 348 -10.33 11.59 19.64
C GLY A 348 -10.03 11.17 18.22
N GLU A 349 -9.84 12.11 17.31
CA GLU A 349 -9.52 11.83 15.91
C GLU A 349 -8.12 11.25 15.75
N LEU A 350 -7.98 10.29 14.84
CA LEU A 350 -6.70 9.70 14.46
C LEU A 350 -6.09 10.48 13.28
N PRO A 351 -4.75 10.48 13.17
CA PRO A 351 -4.11 11.22 12.09
C PRO A 351 -4.44 10.62 10.72
N MET A 352 -4.56 11.48 9.73
CA MET A 352 -4.61 11.10 8.32
C MET A 352 -3.24 10.62 7.85
N GLN A 353 -2.18 11.37 8.18
CA GLN A 353 -0.82 11.13 7.71
C GLN A 353 0.20 11.31 8.82
N LEU A 354 1.19 10.42 8.88
CA LEU A 354 2.36 10.50 9.74
C LEU A 354 3.62 10.47 8.88
N SER A 355 4.55 11.40 9.15
CA SER A 355 5.87 11.49 8.52
C SER A 355 6.93 11.78 9.56
N PRO A 356 8.20 11.48 9.31
CA PRO A 356 9.30 11.85 10.22
C PRO A 356 9.35 13.35 10.47
N GLY A 357 9.69 13.72 11.69
CA GLY A 357 9.55 15.12 12.13
C GLY A 357 8.10 15.42 12.58
N PRO A 358 7.76 16.66 12.87
CA PRO A 358 6.44 17.03 13.41
C PRO A 358 5.36 17.14 12.33
N ILE A 359 5.45 16.38 11.23
CA ILE A 359 4.46 16.44 10.15
C ILE A 359 3.44 15.32 10.33
N PHE A 360 2.34 15.65 11.00
CA PHE A 360 1.14 14.83 11.05
C PHE A 360 -0.06 15.71 10.71
N LEU A 361 -0.98 15.16 9.91
CA LEU A 361 -2.19 15.84 9.46
C LEU A 361 -3.41 15.04 9.91
N TYR A 362 -4.51 15.73 10.15
CA TYR A 362 -5.83 15.19 10.46
C TYR A 362 -6.82 15.66 9.39
N GLY A 363 -8.08 15.36 9.57
CA GLY A 363 -9.15 15.92 8.74
C GLY A 363 -9.66 14.98 7.66
N THR A 364 -9.53 13.65 7.85
CA THR A 364 -10.27 12.67 7.05
C THR A 364 -11.51 12.18 7.80
N SER A 365 -12.61 11.99 7.08
CA SER A 365 -13.85 11.59 7.70
C SER A 365 -13.90 10.11 8.10
N ASP A 366 -13.11 9.26 7.48
CA ASP A 366 -13.20 7.81 7.59
C ASP A 366 -12.07 7.17 8.41
N THR A 367 -10.87 7.75 8.40
CA THR A 367 -9.66 7.11 8.97
C THR A 367 -9.86 6.60 10.38
N SER A 368 -10.41 7.42 11.27
CA SER A 368 -10.61 7.06 12.68
C SER A 368 -11.54 5.86 12.86
N LEU A 369 -12.52 5.70 11.97
CA LEU A 369 -13.57 4.70 12.09
C LEU A 369 -13.11 3.27 11.77
N TYR A 370 -12.00 3.10 11.05
CA TYR A 370 -11.44 1.77 10.77
C TYR A 370 -10.83 1.10 12.02
N TYR A 371 -10.20 1.88 12.89
CA TYR A 371 -9.29 1.34 13.91
C TYR A 371 -9.94 0.53 15.03
N PRO A 372 -11.18 0.81 15.50
CA PRO A 372 -11.85 -0.11 16.40
C PRO A 372 -12.06 -1.51 15.81
N GLY A 373 -12.42 -1.60 14.52
CA GLY A 373 -12.54 -2.88 13.81
C GLY A 373 -11.21 -3.61 13.67
N LEU A 374 -10.12 -2.88 13.39
CA LEU A 374 -8.78 -3.44 13.27
C LEU A 374 -8.24 -3.96 14.61
N ALA A 375 -8.50 -3.27 15.70
CA ALA A 375 -8.13 -3.71 17.04
C ALA A 375 -8.88 -5.00 17.43
N ASP A 376 -10.17 -5.09 17.08
CA ASP A 376 -10.97 -6.31 17.29
C ASP A 376 -10.48 -7.48 16.42
N LEU A 377 -10.17 -7.23 15.16
CA LEU A 377 -9.59 -8.23 14.24
C LEU A 377 -8.23 -8.74 14.76
N TYR A 378 -7.34 -7.81 15.17
CA TYR A 378 -6.07 -8.18 15.78
C TYR A 378 -6.26 -9.07 17.02
N ARG A 379 -7.12 -8.62 17.94
CA ARG A 379 -7.41 -9.34 19.18
C ARG A 379 -7.95 -10.75 18.90
N SER A 380 -8.90 -10.86 17.99
CA SER A 380 -9.51 -12.16 17.65
C SER A 380 -8.52 -13.13 17.00
N HIS A 381 -7.55 -12.67 16.24
CA HIS A 381 -6.56 -13.52 15.57
C HIS A 381 -5.36 -13.86 16.45
N SER A 382 -4.84 -12.85 17.18
CA SER A 382 -3.65 -13.02 18.02
C SER A 382 -3.96 -13.64 19.40
N GLY A 383 -5.15 -13.38 19.96
CA GLY A 383 -5.48 -13.70 21.34
C GLY A 383 -4.79 -12.78 22.36
N ASP A 384 -4.23 -11.65 21.93
CA ASP A 384 -3.50 -10.72 22.81
C ASP A 384 -4.44 -9.68 23.43
N ASP A 385 -5.08 -10.06 24.53
CA ASP A 385 -5.94 -9.17 25.33
C ASP A 385 -5.17 -8.02 25.98
N ARG A 386 -3.89 -8.22 26.31
CA ARG A 386 -3.07 -7.20 26.97
C ARG A 386 -2.89 -5.99 26.05
N THR A 387 -2.36 -6.21 24.86
CA THR A 387 -2.14 -5.14 23.89
C THR A 387 -3.47 -4.49 23.46
N ALA A 388 -4.52 -5.27 23.21
CA ALA A 388 -5.84 -4.76 22.91
C ALA A 388 -6.40 -3.90 24.06
N GLY A 389 -6.16 -4.28 25.31
CA GLY A 389 -6.52 -3.53 26.50
C GLY A 389 -5.80 -2.17 26.62
N GLU A 390 -4.53 -2.10 26.20
CA GLU A 390 -3.77 -0.85 26.15
C GLU A 390 -4.35 0.17 25.16
N TRP A 391 -5.09 -0.28 24.15
CA TRP A 391 -5.73 0.57 23.13
C TRP A 391 -7.11 1.10 23.55
N LEU A 392 -7.75 0.56 24.57
CA LEU A 392 -9.11 0.97 24.98
C LEU A 392 -9.27 2.47 25.20
N PRO A 393 -8.32 3.22 25.84
CA PRO A 393 -8.46 4.66 25.95
C PRO A 393 -8.52 5.40 24.61
N ALA A 394 -7.84 4.88 23.58
CA ALA A 394 -7.88 5.46 22.24
C ALA A 394 -9.19 5.12 21.54
N ILE A 395 -9.65 3.88 21.65
CA ILE A 395 -10.91 3.40 21.07
C ILE A 395 -12.09 4.17 21.67
N ARG A 396 -12.10 4.36 23.01
CA ARG A 396 -13.11 5.19 23.70
C ARG A 396 -13.17 6.62 23.16
N ALA A 397 -11.99 7.22 22.93
CA ALA A 397 -11.92 8.57 22.40
C ALA A 397 -12.41 8.66 20.95
N VAL A 398 -12.08 7.67 20.09
CA VAL A 398 -12.61 7.57 18.71
C VAL A 398 -14.14 7.44 18.72
N VAL A 399 -14.67 6.56 19.58
CA VAL A 399 -16.13 6.38 19.69
C VAL A 399 -16.81 7.66 20.19
N ALA A 400 -16.23 8.34 21.16
CA ALA A 400 -16.77 9.63 21.67
C ALA A 400 -16.76 10.71 20.58
N TRP A 401 -15.67 10.80 19.81
CA TRP A 401 -15.56 11.70 18.66
C TRP A 401 -16.62 11.38 17.60
N GLY A 402 -16.74 10.12 17.17
CA GLY A 402 -17.73 9.70 16.19
C GLY A 402 -19.17 9.90 16.67
N TRP A 403 -19.43 9.70 17.96
CA TRP A 403 -20.74 9.95 18.55
C TRP A 403 -21.11 11.42 18.52
N GLY A 404 -20.16 12.32 18.80
CA GLY A 404 -20.33 13.77 18.74
C GLY A 404 -20.64 14.29 17.32
N ARG A 405 -20.17 13.57 16.30
CA ARG A 405 -20.42 13.86 14.88
C ARG A 405 -21.66 13.15 14.30
N SER A 406 -22.34 12.35 15.10
CA SER A 406 -23.53 11.62 14.64
C SER A 406 -24.79 12.44 14.86
N ASP A 407 -25.67 12.46 13.86
CA ASP A 407 -27.01 13.04 13.97
C ASP A 407 -27.78 12.34 15.08
N PRO A 408 -28.32 13.08 16.06
CA PRO A 408 -29.04 12.48 17.20
C PRO A 408 -30.29 11.70 16.81
N ALA A 409 -31.01 12.11 15.77
CA ALA A 409 -32.27 11.52 15.36
C ALA A 409 -32.06 10.26 14.49
N THR A 410 -31.19 10.35 13.49
CA THR A 410 -30.96 9.27 12.52
C THR A 410 -29.81 8.34 12.91
N GLY A 411 -28.87 8.83 13.73
CA GLY A 411 -27.64 8.14 14.08
C GLY A 411 -26.58 8.19 13.00
N LEU A 412 -26.85 8.80 11.85
CA LEU A 412 -25.91 8.90 10.74
C LEU A 412 -24.69 9.72 11.14
N PHE A 413 -23.51 9.21 10.83
CA PHE A 413 -22.26 9.93 11.02
C PHE A 413 -22.13 11.03 9.97
N ARG A 414 -21.79 12.24 10.42
CA ARG A 414 -21.56 13.38 9.54
C ARG A 414 -20.10 13.46 9.11
N ASN A 415 -19.85 13.28 7.82
CA ASN A 415 -18.54 13.45 7.22
C ASN A 415 -18.43 14.83 6.56
N GLY A 416 -17.29 15.50 6.80
CA GLY A 416 -17.03 16.85 6.32
C GLY A 416 -17.74 17.94 7.10
N GLY A 417 -17.28 19.17 6.92
CA GLY A 417 -17.82 20.38 7.55
C GLY A 417 -18.55 21.28 6.56
N GLU A 418 -18.85 22.51 6.96
CA GLU A 418 -19.50 23.50 6.10
C GLU A 418 -18.53 24.05 5.03
N ALA A 419 -18.95 23.95 3.77
CA ALA A 419 -18.10 24.14 2.60
C ALA A 419 -17.43 25.51 2.45
N GLU A 420 -18.05 26.55 2.98
CA GLU A 420 -17.59 27.92 2.76
C GLU A 420 -16.33 28.27 3.59
N GLU A 421 -16.21 27.71 4.79
CA GLU A 421 -15.04 27.92 5.65
C GLU A 421 -13.79 27.21 5.13
N ILE A 422 -13.96 26.04 4.56
CA ILE A 422 -12.85 25.24 4.00
C ILE A 422 -12.29 25.89 2.74
N SER A 423 -13.14 26.41 1.87
CA SER A 423 -12.74 27.07 0.62
C SER A 423 -11.89 28.33 0.86
N ALA A 424 -12.17 29.10 1.89
CA ALA A 424 -11.43 30.30 2.23
C ALA A 424 -10.04 29.98 2.82
N ALA A 425 -9.90 28.94 3.62
CA ALA A 425 -8.63 28.51 4.20
C ALA A 425 -7.70 27.84 3.16
N THR A 426 -8.26 27.08 2.23
CA THR A 426 -7.48 26.36 1.19
C THR A 426 -7.03 27.23 0.04
N SER A 427 -7.78 28.31 -0.31
CA SER A 427 -7.39 29.24 -1.37
C SER A 427 -6.17 30.10 -1.01
N SER A 428 -5.95 30.36 0.28
CA SER A 428 -4.83 31.14 0.77
C SER A 428 -3.51 30.35 0.89
N LEU A 429 -3.58 28.99 0.96
CA LEU A 429 -2.44 28.08 1.12
C LEU A 429 -2.06 27.34 -0.17
N GLY A 430 -2.67 27.68 -1.31
CA GLY A 430 -2.32 27.13 -2.61
C GLY A 430 -2.50 25.61 -2.72
N ARG A 431 -3.77 25.15 -2.80
CA ARG A 431 -4.18 23.77 -3.16
C ARG A 431 -3.86 22.64 -2.17
N VAL A 432 -3.83 22.90 -0.89
CA VAL A 432 -3.92 21.80 0.08
C VAL A 432 -5.39 21.55 0.36
N HIS A 433 -5.96 20.51 -0.24
CA HIS A 433 -7.35 20.07 0.00
C HIS A 433 -7.55 19.40 1.37
N TYR A 434 -6.65 19.62 2.30
CA TYR A 434 -6.60 19.03 3.63
C TYR A 434 -6.83 20.13 4.66
N GLY A 435 -8.07 20.50 4.82
CA GLY A 435 -8.51 21.42 5.87
C GLY A 435 -9.34 20.68 6.93
N ILE A 436 -9.54 21.32 8.05
CA ILE A 436 -10.52 20.95 9.06
C ILE A 436 -11.82 20.59 8.33
N ASP A 437 -12.35 19.38 8.54
CA ASP A 437 -13.59 18.88 7.95
C ASP A 437 -13.61 18.63 6.43
N ALA A 438 -12.49 18.24 5.82
CA ALA A 438 -12.53 17.77 4.44
C ALA A 438 -13.47 16.54 4.33
N PRO A 439 -14.33 16.42 3.30
CA PRO A 439 -15.16 15.24 3.08
C PRO A 439 -14.36 14.06 2.54
N ASP A 440 -13.05 14.03 2.80
CA ASP A 440 -12.12 13.06 2.26
C ASP A 440 -12.38 11.67 2.81
N THR A 441 -12.69 10.74 1.92
CA THR A 441 -12.85 9.31 2.12
C THR A 441 -12.00 8.54 1.10
N THR A 442 -12.04 7.23 1.08
CA THR A 442 -11.16 6.43 0.21
C THR A 442 -11.37 6.73 -1.28
N ILE A 443 -12.62 6.77 -1.75
CA ILE A 443 -12.98 7.28 -3.08
C ILE A 443 -14.00 8.38 -2.88
N TRP A 444 -13.61 9.60 -3.17
CA TRP A 444 -14.46 10.76 -3.01
C TRP A 444 -14.39 11.64 -4.25
N ASP A 445 -15.42 12.39 -4.52
CA ASP A 445 -15.32 13.50 -5.45
C ASP A 445 -15.32 14.83 -4.71
N SER A 446 -14.90 15.86 -5.42
CA SER A 446 -14.72 17.18 -4.86
C SER A 446 -16.04 17.87 -4.50
N ALA A 447 -17.20 17.32 -4.87
CA ALA A 447 -18.41 18.12 -4.84
C ALA A 447 -19.47 17.70 -3.79
N ASP A 448 -19.84 16.41 -3.70
CA ASP A 448 -21.12 16.09 -3.09
C ASP A 448 -21.18 14.96 -2.05
N ARG A 449 -20.02 14.41 -1.61
CA ARG A 449 -20.00 13.35 -0.60
C ARG A 449 -20.00 13.84 0.86
N ARG A 450 -20.26 15.13 1.07
CA ARG A 450 -20.41 15.72 2.41
C ARG A 450 -21.70 15.26 3.09
N ASP A 451 -21.74 15.46 4.40
CA ASP A 451 -22.77 15.06 5.35
C ASP A 451 -22.78 13.56 5.62
N HIS A 452 -23.37 12.72 4.78
CA HIS A 452 -23.59 11.32 5.11
C HIS A 452 -23.25 10.41 3.92
N ALA A 453 -21.95 10.19 3.66
CA ALA A 453 -21.49 9.24 2.65
C ALA A 453 -21.77 7.80 3.08
N ILE A 454 -22.23 6.95 2.16
CA ILE A 454 -22.69 5.58 2.45
C ILE A 454 -21.60 4.68 3.06
N ASP A 455 -20.40 4.71 2.54
CA ASP A 455 -19.26 3.92 3.02
C ASP A 455 -18.84 4.34 4.44
N VAL A 456 -18.93 5.62 4.77
CA VAL A 456 -18.67 6.14 6.13
C VAL A 456 -19.73 5.64 7.12
N GLN A 457 -20.99 5.49 6.70
CA GLN A 457 -22.04 4.91 7.58
C GLN A 457 -21.75 3.43 7.86
N VAL A 458 -21.26 2.68 6.88
CA VAL A 458 -20.82 1.30 7.08
C VAL A 458 -19.69 1.24 8.11
N LEU A 459 -18.65 2.07 7.95
CA LEU A 459 -17.51 2.13 8.88
C LEU A 459 -17.94 2.51 10.30
N TRP A 460 -18.84 3.47 10.43
CA TRP A 460 -19.35 3.86 11.75
C TRP A 460 -20.13 2.70 12.41
N THR A 461 -20.93 1.98 11.65
CA THR A 461 -21.63 0.78 12.13
C THR A 461 -20.64 -0.29 12.62
N GLU A 462 -19.59 -0.57 11.83
CA GLU A 462 -18.52 -1.51 12.17
C GLU A 462 -17.73 -1.07 13.42
N ALA A 463 -17.39 0.21 13.51
CA ALA A 463 -16.70 0.78 14.68
C ALA A 463 -17.48 0.63 15.98
N LEU A 464 -18.81 0.87 15.94
CA LEU A 464 -19.70 0.68 17.08
C LEU A 464 -19.75 -0.78 17.52
N ARG A 465 -19.93 -1.72 16.59
CA ARG A 465 -19.96 -3.17 16.86
C ARG A 465 -18.64 -3.66 17.44
N ALA A 466 -17.53 -3.31 16.81
CA ALA A 466 -16.20 -3.72 17.26
C ALA A 466 -15.86 -3.16 18.64
N SER A 467 -16.14 -1.87 18.86
CA SER A 467 -15.90 -1.26 20.17
C SER A 467 -16.76 -1.91 21.28
N ALA A 468 -17.97 -2.38 20.97
CA ALA A 468 -18.81 -3.07 21.94
C ALA A 468 -18.23 -4.44 22.33
N ARG A 469 -17.58 -5.16 21.40
CA ARG A 469 -16.87 -6.43 21.68
C ARG A 469 -15.57 -6.22 22.46
N LEU A 470 -14.81 -5.17 22.12
CA LEU A 470 -13.54 -4.86 22.78
C LEU A 470 -13.71 -4.33 24.20
N ASP A 471 -14.71 -3.51 24.43
CA ASP A 471 -14.98 -2.85 25.69
C ASP A 471 -16.46 -3.05 26.08
N PRO A 472 -16.80 -4.13 26.79
CA PRO A 472 -18.18 -4.42 27.17
C PRO A 472 -18.71 -3.47 28.23
N THR A 473 -17.88 -2.66 28.89
CA THR A 473 -18.27 -1.83 30.02
C THR A 473 -18.74 -0.44 29.60
N ASP A 474 -17.83 0.43 29.19
CA ASP A 474 -18.15 1.80 28.81
C ASP A 474 -17.08 2.40 27.88
N ALA A 475 -17.46 2.79 26.67
CA ALA A 475 -16.60 3.53 25.76
C ALA A 475 -17.13 4.94 25.55
N GLY A 476 -16.47 5.93 26.12
CA GLY A 476 -16.84 7.34 25.95
C GLY A 476 -18.19 7.72 26.53
N GLY A 477 -18.56 7.13 27.67
CA GLY A 477 -19.83 7.37 28.35
C GLY A 477 -21.04 6.64 27.71
N ARG A 478 -20.79 5.56 26.94
CA ARG A 478 -21.81 4.75 26.27
C ARG A 478 -21.59 3.27 26.50
N SER A 479 -22.58 2.59 27.03
CA SER A 479 -22.56 1.16 27.26
C SER A 479 -22.40 0.36 25.94
N ALA A 480 -21.95 -0.89 26.03
CA ALA A 480 -21.89 -1.78 24.87
C ALA A 480 -23.29 -1.95 24.23
N ALA A 481 -24.34 -2.07 25.04
CA ALA A 481 -25.72 -2.19 24.56
C ALA A 481 -26.17 -0.97 23.74
N GLU A 482 -25.86 0.25 24.19
CA GLU A 482 -26.20 1.48 23.45
C GLU A 482 -25.45 1.55 22.10
N ARG A 483 -24.20 1.07 22.05
CA ARG A 483 -23.42 1.02 20.81
C ARG A 483 -23.99 0.00 19.82
N VAL A 484 -24.36 -1.17 20.28
CA VAL A 484 -25.03 -2.19 19.46
C VAL A 484 -26.37 -1.67 18.94
N ASP A 485 -27.24 -1.15 19.82
CA ASP A 485 -28.53 -0.59 19.44
C ASP A 485 -28.39 0.56 18.41
N ARG A 486 -27.38 1.45 18.59
CA ARG A 486 -27.08 2.47 17.59
C ARG A 486 -26.68 1.86 16.25
N SER A 487 -25.87 0.80 16.23
CA SER A 487 -25.44 0.13 15.00
C SER A 487 -26.61 -0.54 14.26
N GLU A 488 -27.59 -1.05 14.99
CA GLU A 488 -28.82 -1.65 14.42
C GLU A 488 -29.72 -0.58 13.80
N ARG A 489 -29.92 0.54 14.50
CA ARG A 489 -30.66 1.69 13.93
C ARG A 489 -29.98 2.24 12.67
N LEU A 490 -28.67 2.39 12.69
CA LEU A 490 -27.91 2.79 11.50
C LEU A 490 -28.11 1.83 10.33
N THR A 491 -28.04 0.51 10.60
CA THR A 491 -28.31 -0.50 9.58
C THR A 491 -29.70 -0.33 8.97
N SER A 492 -30.72 -0.11 9.81
CA SER A 492 -32.06 0.16 9.34
C SER A 492 -32.18 1.45 8.53
N THR A 493 -31.52 2.53 8.99
CA THR A 493 -31.48 3.82 8.26
C THR A 493 -30.81 3.68 6.90
N VAL A 494 -29.67 2.94 6.82
CA VAL A 494 -29.00 2.68 5.56
C VAL A 494 -29.92 1.94 4.59
N ARG A 495 -30.65 0.94 5.04
CA ARG A 495 -31.58 0.17 4.22
C ARG A 495 -32.73 0.99 3.64
N THR A 496 -33.13 2.06 4.29
CA THR A 496 -34.29 2.87 3.88
C THR A 496 -33.90 4.19 3.22
N ALA A 497 -32.97 4.95 3.83
CA ALA A 497 -32.65 6.30 3.37
C ALA A 497 -31.75 6.31 2.13
N TYR A 498 -30.94 5.26 1.92
CA TYR A 498 -30.05 5.15 0.77
C TYR A 498 -30.63 4.29 -0.36
N ASP A 499 -31.83 3.76 -0.24
CA ASP A 499 -32.43 2.93 -1.26
C ASP A 499 -32.71 3.73 -2.53
N TRP A 500 -32.19 3.22 -3.67
CA TRP A 500 -32.41 3.77 -5.01
C TRP A 500 -32.98 2.67 -5.94
N PRO A 501 -34.31 2.42 -5.82
CA PRO A 501 -34.94 1.30 -6.52
C PRO A 501 -34.84 1.38 -8.03
N GLU A 502 -34.91 2.58 -8.60
CA GLU A 502 -34.88 2.82 -10.06
C GLU A 502 -33.57 2.36 -10.69
N GLU A 503 -32.44 2.58 -9.99
CA GLU A 503 -31.10 2.10 -10.39
C GLU A 503 -30.79 0.71 -9.86
N ARG A 504 -31.61 0.12 -9.00
CA ARG A 504 -31.31 -1.14 -8.28
C ARG A 504 -30.03 -1.02 -7.46
N TYR A 505 -29.76 0.18 -6.94
CA TYR A 505 -28.53 0.54 -6.27
C TYR A 505 -28.78 1.27 -4.94
N LEU A 506 -27.75 1.86 -4.38
CA LEU A 506 -27.84 2.79 -3.25
C LEU A 506 -27.35 4.18 -3.67
N TYR A 507 -27.98 5.22 -3.13
CA TYR A 507 -27.46 6.57 -3.25
C TYR A 507 -26.08 6.67 -2.63
N ASP A 508 -25.19 7.43 -3.25
CA ASP A 508 -23.79 7.57 -2.79
C ASP A 508 -23.68 8.32 -1.46
N SER A 509 -24.51 9.34 -1.28
CA SER A 509 -24.58 10.11 -0.02
C SER A 509 -25.95 10.76 0.18
N LEU A 510 -26.16 11.29 1.39
CA LEU A 510 -27.30 12.17 1.70
C LEU A 510 -26.75 13.55 2.08
N ARG A 511 -27.05 14.58 1.29
CA ARG A 511 -26.62 15.95 1.52
C ARG A 511 -27.79 16.85 1.93
N GLY A 512 -27.74 17.39 3.15
CA GLY A 512 -28.88 18.13 3.71
C GLY A 512 -30.17 17.31 3.69
N GLY A 513 -30.06 15.98 3.92
CA GLY A 513 -31.16 15.04 3.84
C GLY A 513 -31.63 14.68 2.41
N ARG A 514 -30.97 15.18 1.36
CA ARG A 514 -31.30 14.88 -0.04
C ARG A 514 -30.37 13.83 -0.62
N PRO A 515 -30.88 12.81 -1.32
CA PRO A 515 -30.07 11.80 -1.94
C PRO A 515 -29.17 12.35 -3.06
N VAL A 516 -27.92 11.90 -3.09
CA VAL A 516 -26.97 12.12 -4.21
C VAL A 516 -26.97 10.89 -5.09
N ALA A 517 -27.52 11.04 -6.28
CA ALA A 517 -27.81 9.96 -7.21
C ALA A 517 -26.59 9.70 -8.13
N GLN A 518 -25.57 9.02 -7.61
CA GLN A 518 -24.39 8.59 -8.37
C GLN A 518 -24.14 7.09 -8.15
N VAL A 519 -23.90 6.36 -9.25
CA VAL A 519 -23.51 4.94 -9.19
C VAL A 519 -22.00 4.88 -9.04
N ARG A 520 -21.55 4.60 -7.80
CA ARG A 520 -20.15 4.50 -7.38
C ARG A 520 -19.89 3.18 -6.64
N PRO A 521 -18.68 2.64 -6.67
CA PRO A 521 -18.33 1.39 -5.97
C PRO A 521 -18.43 1.50 -4.44
N ASN A 522 -18.45 2.70 -3.87
CA ASN A 522 -18.58 2.95 -2.43
C ASN A 522 -19.80 2.27 -1.81
N ALA A 523 -20.91 2.21 -2.54
CA ALA A 523 -22.14 1.55 -2.10
C ALA A 523 -21.97 0.05 -1.82
N LEU A 524 -21.00 -0.61 -2.48
CA LEU A 524 -20.69 -2.02 -2.30
C LEU A 524 -20.17 -2.34 -0.89
N ARG A 525 -19.65 -1.33 -0.17
CA ARG A 525 -19.27 -1.47 1.24
C ARG A 525 -20.45 -1.89 2.12
N ALA A 526 -21.69 -1.50 1.78
CA ALA A 526 -22.86 -1.94 2.51
C ALA A 526 -23.16 -3.45 2.35
N VAL A 527 -22.75 -4.05 1.23
CA VAL A 527 -22.80 -5.51 1.01
C VAL A 527 -21.73 -6.19 1.87
N SER A 528 -20.49 -5.75 1.74
CA SER A 528 -19.33 -6.30 2.47
C SER A 528 -19.49 -6.21 3.99
N GLY A 529 -20.06 -5.13 4.51
CA GLY A 529 -20.35 -4.91 5.94
C GLY A 529 -21.62 -5.63 6.44
N GLY A 530 -22.32 -6.39 5.58
CA GLY A 530 -23.50 -7.16 5.97
C GLY A 530 -24.71 -6.30 6.37
N LEU A 531 -24.84 -5.09 5.82
CA LEU A 531 -25.94 -4.19 6.16
C LEU A 531 -27.21 -4.45 5.35
N LEU A 532 -27.10 -5.16 4.23
CA LEU A 532 -28.21 -5.40 3.31
C LEU A 532 -28.77 -6.81 3.43
N GLU A 533 -30.06 -6.97 3.10
CA GLU A 533 -30.66 -8.28 2.92
C GLU A 533 -30.06 -8.98 1.69
N PRO A 534 -29.98 -10.34 1.68
CA PRO A 534 -29.29 -11.11 0.63
C PRO A 534 -29.74 -10.76 -0.79
N ASP A 535 -31.05 -10.70 -1.04
CA ASP A 535 -31.60 -10.40 -2.38
C ASP A 535 -31.23 -8.99 -2.85
N ARG A 536 -31.15 -8.05 -1.89
CA ARG A 536 -30.77 -6.67 -2.20
C ARG A 536 -29.28 -6.56 -2.48
N ALA A 537 -28.46 -7.22 -1.66
CA ALA A 537 -27.02 -7.33 -1.87
C ALA A 537 -26.69 -7.90 -3.25
N LEU A 538 -27.39 -8.96 -3.63
CA LEU A 538 -27.26 -9.59 -4.94
C LEU A 538 -27.60 -8.64 -6.10
N ARG A 539 -28.75 -7.94 -6.01
CA ARG A 539 -29.17 -6.97 -7.03
C ARG A 539 -28.15 -5.84 -7.19
N LEU A 540 -27.62 -5.34 -6.08
CA LEU A 540 -26.63 -4.25 -6.07
C LEU A 540 -25.32 -4.68 -6.73
N VAL A 541 -24.83 -5.88 -6.43
CA VAL A 541 -23.65 -6.46 -7.06
C VAL A 541 -23.83 -6.65 -8.55
N ARG A 542 -24.97 -7.18 -8.99
CA ARG A 542 -25.29 -7.35 -10.42
C ARG A 542 -25.37 -6.01 -11.15
N ARG A 543 -25.90 -4.97 -10.51
CA ARG A 543 -25.91 -3.62 -11.08
C ARG A 543 -24.48 -3.06 -11.21
N ALA A 544 -23.63 -3.28 -10.22
CA ALA A 544 -22.23 -2.87 -10.28
C ALA A 544 -21.42 -3.60 -11.36
N ALA A 545 -21.86 -4.77 -11.79
CA ALA A 545 -21.25 -5.54 -12.85
C ALA A 545 -21.67 -5.09 -14.27
N GLU A 546 -22.55 -4.10 -14.42
CA GLU A 546 -22.91 -3.55 -15.73
C GLU A 546 -21.73 -2.76 -16.34
N ASP A 547 -21.66 -2.70 -17.67
CA ASP A 547 -20.53 -2.20 -18.46
C ASP A 547 -20.22 -0.72 -18.25
N ASP A 548 -21.17 0.03 -17.72
CA ASP A 548 -20.99 1.45 -17.41
C ASP A 548 -20.10 1.66 -16.18
N LEU A 549 -20.10 0.74 -15.21
CA LEU A 549 -19.22 0.77 -14.04
C LEU A 549 -18.05 -0.23 -14.19
N LEU A 550 -18.30 -1.45 -14.66
CA LEU A 550 -17.29 -2.48 -14.85
C LEU A 550 -16.65 -2.38 -16.24
N ALA A 551 -15.32 -2.24 -16.29
CA ALA A 551 -14.48 -2.36 -17.47
C ALA A 551 -13.76 -3.72 -17.48
N ASP A 552 -13.20 -4.12 -18.63
CA ASP A 552 -12.44 -5.38 -18.75
C ASP A 552 -11.21 -5.45 -17.84
N TRP A 553 -10.67 -4.30 -17.44
CA TRP A 553 -9.51 -4.21 -16.57
C TRP A 553 -9.82 -3.84 -15.12
N GLY A 554 -11.10 -3.64 -14.76
CA GLY A 554 -11.53 -3.37 -13.37
C GLY A 554 -12.71 -2.42 -13.28
N VAL A 555 -12.97 -1.90 -12.08
CA VAL A 555 -14.16 -1.11 -11.76
C VAL A 555 -13.84 0.37 -11.71
N ARG A 556 -14.67 1.18 -12.40
CA ARG A 556 -14.59 2.64 -12.44
C ARG A 556 -15.06 3.26 -11.12
N THR A 557 -14.54 4.41 -10.80
CA THR A 557 -14.96 5.19 -9.61
C THR A 557 -16.33 5.86 -9.79
N LEU A 558 -16.79 6.03 -11.03
CA LEU A 558 -18.09 6.60 -11.39
C LEU A 558 -18.62 5.92 -12.66
N SER A 559 -19.93 5.66 -12.71
CA SER A 559 -20.60 5.14 -13.91
C SER A 559 -20.39 6.05 -15.12
N ARG A 560 -20.16 5.46 -16.29
CA ARG A 560 -20.07 6.19 -17.57
C ARG A 560 -21.39 6.89 -17.98
N ARG A 561 -22.49 6.52 -17.36
CA ARG A 561 -23.81 7.16 -17.59
C ARG A 561 -23.95 8.47 -16.83
N ASP A 562 -23.08 8.72 -15.83
CA ASP A 562 -23.12 9.97 -15.06
C ASP A 562 -22.59 11.15 -15.91
N PRO A 563 -23.26 12.31 -15.91
CA PRO A 563 -22.79 13.50 -16.63
C PRO A 563 -21.41 14.00 -16.18
N GLY A 564 -21.00 13.71 -14.96
CA GLY A 564 -19.69 14.06 -14.42
C GLY A 564 -18.58 13.10 -14.79
N TYR A 565 -18.86 12.00 -15.49
CA TYR A 565 -17.85 11.00 -15.86
C TYR A 565 -16.78 11.57 -16.78
N ARG A 566 -15.51 11.35 -16.39
CA ARG A 566 -14.31 11.65 -17.19
C ARG A 566 -13.30 10.53 -17.01
N PRO A 567 -12.86 9.85 -18.09
CA PRO A 567 -12.03 8.65 -17.99
C PRO A 567 -10.63 8.87 -17.41
N ASP A 568 -10.18 10.11 -17.34
CA ASP A 568 -8.89 10.55 -16.79
C ASP A 568 -9.02 11.25 -15.42
N ALA A 569 -10.26 11.40 -14.91
CA ALA A 569 -10.48 12.00 -13.59
C ALA A 569 -10.30 10.98 -12.47
N TYR A 570 -9.46 11.32 -11.50
CA TYR A 570 -9.02 10.45 -10.43
C TYR A 570 -10.17 9.80 -9.66
N HIS A 571 -11.18 10.58 -9.23
CA HIS A 571 -12.35 10.09 -8.52
C HIS A 571 -13.64 10.03 -9.36
N ASP A 572 -13.62 10.51 -10.60
CA ASP A 572 -14.82 10.66 -11.44
C ASP A 572 -14.74 9.87 -12.76
N GLY A 573 -14.07 8.72 -12.75
CA GLY A 573 -14.12 7.85 -13.92
C GLY A 573 -12.94 6.92 -14.14
N GLN A 574 -11.78 7.14 -13.49
CA GLN A 574 -10.68 6.18 -13.55
C GLN A 574 -11.10 4.81 -12.97
N VAL A 575 -10.49 3.75 -13.47
CA VAL A 575 -10.58 2.42 -12.87
C VAL A 575 -9.57 2.32 -11.73
N TRP A 576 -10.06 2.00 -10.53
CA TRP A 576 -9.22 1.81 -9.37
C TRP A 576 -9.10 0.34 -8.98
N THR A 577 -7.90 -0.09 -8.64
CA THR A 577 -7.67 -1.46 -8.19
C THR A 577 -8.46 -1.76 -6.91
N ILE A 578 -8.52 -0.84 -5.95
CA ILE A 578 -9.32 -1.03 -4.73
C ILE A 578 -10.82 -1.13 -5.04
N ALA A 579 -11.36 -0.36 -5.98
CA ALA A 579 -12.77 -0.46 -6.39
C ALA A 579 -13.09 -1.84 -6.99
N THR A 580 -12.15 -2.39 -7.75
CA THR A 580 -12.23 -3.76 -8.29
C THR A 580 -12.25 -4.79 -7.16
N LEU A 581 -11.39 -4.62 -6.15
CA LEU A 581 -11.32 -5.52 -5.00
C LEU A 581 -12.54 -5.40 -4.09
N TRP A 582 -13.11 -4.21 -3.89
CA TRP A 582 -14.38 -4.04 -3.18
C TRP A 582 -15.53 -4.75 -3.88
N THR A 583 -15.53 -4.69 -5.23
CA THR A 583 -16.54 -5.39 -6.02
C THR A 583 -16.37 -6.90 -5.92
N ALA A 584 -15.11 -7.40 -5.95
CA ALA A 584 -14.82 -8.83 -5.75
C ALA A 584 -15.28 -9.31 -4.36
N ASP A 585 -14.94 -8.54 -3.31
CA ASP A 585 -15.35 -8.83 -1.93
C ASP A 585 -16.88 -8.87 -1.79
N ALA A 586 -17.57 -7.86 -2.32
CA ALA A 586 -19.03 -7.78 -2.30
C ALA A 586 -19.69 -8.90 -3.12
N ALA A 587 -19.13 -9.24 -4.29
CA ALA A 587 -19.62 -10.35 -5.13
C ALA A 587 -19.54 -11.69 -4.39
N LEU A 588 -18.38 -12.00 -3.81
CA LEU A 588 -18.21 -13.20 -2.99
C LEU A 588 -19.13 -13.17 -1.75
N ALA A 589 -19.29 -12.02 -1.10
CA ALA A 589 -20.19 -11.89 0.04
C ALA A 589 -21.67 -12.13 -0.33
N ALA A 590 -22.10 -11.68 -1.51
CA ALA A 590 -23.46 -11.85 -2.02
C ALA A 590 -23.72 -13.22 -2.68
N GLY A 591 -22.70 -14.08 -2.82
CA GLY A 591 -22.81 -15.40 -3.46
C GLY A 591 -22.58 -15.40 -4.97
N GLU A 592 -22.22 -14.27 -5.60
CA GLU A 592 -21.79 -14.18 -7.01
C GLU A 592 -20.33 -14.64 -7.14
N THR A 593 -20.09 -15.92 -6.88
CA THR A 593 -18.75 -16.50 -6.76
C THR A 593 -17.93 -16.35 -8.03
N GLU A 594 -18.53 -16.61 -9.20
CA GLU A 594 -17.83 -16.54 -10.50
C GLU A 594 -17.35 -15.12 -10.78
N LEU A 595 -18.21 -14.11 -10.54
CA LEU A 595 -17.84 -12.70 -10.69
C LEU A 595 -16.71 -12.31 -9.72
N GLY A 596 -16.81 -12.73 -8.45
CA GLY A 596 -15.79 -12.42 -7.47
C GLY A 596 -14.41 -13.01 -7.82
N VAL A 597 -14.39 -14.26 -8.27
CA VAL A 597 -13.18 -14.97 -8.75
C VAL A 597 -12.63 -14.31 -10.01
N GLU A 598 -13.49 -13.93 -10.95
CA GLU A 598 -13.10 -13.22 -12.17
C GLU A 598 -12.40 -11.88 -11.83
N LEU A 599 -12.96 -11.09 -10.92
CA LEU A 599 -12.39 -9.79 -10.53
C LEU A 599 -11.05 -9.94 -9.79
N LEU A 600 -10.89 -10.96 -8.94
CA LEU A 600 -9.59 -11.31 -8.37
C LEU A 600 -8.58 -11.68 -9.46
N GLY A 601 -9.02 -12.44 -10.47
CA GLY A 601 -8.19 -12.79 -11.64
C GLY A 601 -7.76 -11.57 -12.46
N ARG A 602 -8.65 -10.59 -12.66
CA ARG A 602 -8.35 -9.32 -13.35
C ARG A 602 -7.29 -8.52 -12.58
N ALA A 603 -7.40 -8.40 -11.26
CA ALA A 603 -6.40 -7.73 -10.43
C ALA A 603 -5.05 -8.47 -10.48
N ALA A 604 -5.04 -9.80 -10.39
CA ALA A 604 -3.83 -10.62 -10.52
C ALA A 604 -3.13 -10.43 -11.87
N ALA A 605 -3.89 -10.36 -12.95
CA ALA A 605 -3.35 -10.11 -14.29
C ALA A 605 -2.65 -8.75 -14.39
N ARG A 606 -3.16 -7.73 -13.66
CA ARG A 606 -2.49 -6.41 -13.59
C ARG A 606 -1.15 -6.52 -12.86
N TYR A 607 -1.10 -7.16 -11.69
CA TYR A 607 0.15 -7.36 -10.95
C TYR A 607 1.21 -8.07 -11.82
N ALA A 608 0.82 -9.09 -12.56
CA ALA A 608 1.71 -9.81 -13.48
C ALA A 608 2.23 -8.91 -14.60
N ALA A 609 1.37 -8.08 -15.21
CA ALA A 609 1.74 -7.15 -16.27
C ALA A 609 2.68 -6.03 -15.79
N GLU A 610 2.65 -5.69 -14.51
CA GLU A 610 3.38 -4.59 -13.91
C GLU A 610 4.72 -4.98 -13.28
N GLY A 611 5.09 -6.26 -13.35
CA GLY A 611 6.41 -6.74 -12.94
C GLY A 611 6.71 -6.55 -11.45
N GLY A 612 5.70 -6.71 -10.59
CA GLY A 612 5.80 -6.56 -9.14
C GLY A 612 5.36 -5.20 -8.61
N GLY A 613 4.81 -4.33 -9.48
CA GLY A 613 3.97 -3.20 -9.11
C GLY A 613 2.56 -3.67 -8.78
N ALA A 614 1.77 -2.76 -8.25
CA ALA A 614 0.33 -2.87 -8.07
C ALA A 614 -0.23 -1.46 -8.18
N ASN A 615 -0.44 -1.03 -9.41
CA ASN A 615 -0.87 0.33 -9.70
C ASN A 615 -2.17 0.69 -8.97
N GLU A 616 -2.25 1.93 -8.55
CA GLU A 616 -3.41 2.50 -7.90
C GLU A 616 -4.60 2.53 -8.85
N CYS A 617 -4.40 3.15 -10.01
CA CYS A 617 -5.48 3.40 -10.96
C CYS A 617 -5.03 3.39 -12.43
N TYR A 618 -6.03 3.26 -13.28
CA TYR A 618 -5.92 3.23 -14.73
C TYR A 618 -6.95 4.18 -15.34
N ARG A 619 -6.79 4.56 -16.59
CA ARG A 619 -7.82 5.31 -17.30
C ARG A 619 -9.14 4.53 -17.36
N GLY A 620 -10.26 5.26 -17.34
CA GLY A 620 -11.60 4.66 -17.41
C GLY A 620 -12.00 4.16 -18.80
N ASP A 621 -11.26 4.55 -19.85
CA ASP A 621 -11.53 4.22 -21.27
C ASP A 621 -10.55 3.22 -21.88
N ARG A 622 -9.40 2.93 -21.21
CA ARG A 622 -8.39 1.97 -21.64
C ARG A 622 -7.48 1.53 -20.48
N PRO A 623 -6.82 0.35 -20.56
CA PRO A 623 -6.04 -0.23 -19.50
C PRO A 623 -4.63 0.38 -19.36
N GLU A 624 -4.54 1.71 -19.33
CA GLU A 624 -3.32 2.49 -19.18
C GLU A 624 -3.25 3.07 -17.77
N ALA A 625 -2.16 2.78 -17.03
CA ALA A 625 -1.90 3.45 -15.76
C ALA A 625 -1.76 4.95 -15.98
N TYR A 626 -2.53 5.74 -15.27
CA TYR A 626 -2.59 7.18 -15.47
C TYR A 626 -2.74 7.89 -14.14
N ASN A 627 -1.83 8.84 -13.87
CA ASN A 627 -1.78 9.57 -12.60
C ASN A 627 -1.87 8.61 -11.39
N SER A 628 -1.03 7.59 -11.40
CA SER A 628 -1.13 6.40 -10.54
C SER A 628 0.17 6.14 -9.80
N CYS A 629 0.08 5.78 -8.51
CA CYS A 629 1.19 5.15 -7.83
C CYS A 629 1.53 3.81 -8.48
N PHE A 630 2.82 3.56 -8.70
CA PHE A 630 3.32 2.28 -9.21
C PHE A 630 3.03 1.11 -8.27
N LEU A 631 3.11 1.35 -6.96
CA LEU A 631 2.71 0.42 -5.93
C LEU A 631 1.91 1.16 -4.88
N LEU A 632 0.65 0.77 -4.68
CA LEU A 632 -0.22 1.31 -3.64
C LEU A 632 -0.73 0.20 -2.73
N GLY A 633 -0.73 0.46 -1.41
CA GLY A 633 -1.22 -0.48 -0.39
C GLY A 633 -2.69 -0.85 -0.54
N LEU A 634 -3.52 0.11 -0.94
CA LEU A 634 -4.94 -0.10 -1.28
C LEU A 634 -5.15 -1.10 -2.42
N SER A 635 -4.14 -1.32 -3.25
CA SER A 635 -4.21 -2.26 -4.37
C SER A 635 -3.81 -3.69 -3.97
N VAL A 636 -3.21 -3.92 -2.80
CA VAL A 636 -2.68 -5.24 -2.41
C VAL A 636 -3.27 -5.78 -1.10
N GLY A 637 -3.45 -4.95 -0.09
CA GLY A 637 -4.01 -5.36 1.21
C GLY A 637 -5.39 -6.01 1.08
N PRO A 638 -6.36 -5.35 0.43
CA PRO A 638 -7.70 -5.92 0.22
C PRO A 638 -7.70 -7.21 -0.61
N TYR A 639 -6.75 -7.41 -1.54
CA TYR A 639 -6.62 -8.65 -2.30
C TYR A 639 -6.37 -9.85 -1.36
N ILE A 640 -5.36 -9.71 -0.50
CA ILE A 640 -4.99 -10.74 0.47
C ILE A 640 -6.15 -11.03 1.43
N ALA A 641 -6.76 -9.98 2.00
CA ALA A 641 -7.89 -10.12 2.90
C ALA A 641 -9.08 -10.83 2.22
N THR A 642 -9.43 -10.46 0.99
CA THR A 642 -10.52 -11.08 0.22
C THR A 642 -10.27 -12.58 -0.03
N VAL A 643 -9.02 -12.99 -0.27
CA VAL A 643 -8.68 -14.42 -0.43
C VAL A 643 -9.01 -15.20 0.85
N PHE A 644 -8.66 -14.70 2.02
CA PHE A 644 -8.95 -15.39 3.29
C PHE A 644 -10.41 -15.22 3.71
N GLU A 645 -10.91 -14.01 3.79
CA GLU A 645 -12.21 -13.70 4.40
C GLU A 645 -13.39 -14.10 3.51
N ARG A 646 -13.23 -13.99 2.19
CA ARG A 646 -14.33 -14.21 1.26
C ARG A 646 -14.18 -15.49 0.44
N LEU A 647 -13.06 -15.67 -0.26
CA LEU A 647 -12.88 -16.83 -1.12
C LEU A 647 -12.82 -18.12 -0.30
N TRP A 648 -12.04 -18.14 0.78
CA TRP A 648 -12.02 -19.26 1.75
C TRP A 648 -13.12 -19.14 2.81
N GLY A 649 -13.75 -17.99 2.97
CA GLY A 649 -14.80 -17.73 3.94
C GLY A 649 -14.36 -17.95 5.38
N LEU A 650 -13.15 -17.49 5.72
CA LEU A 650 -12.56 -17.66 7.04
C LEU A 650 -13.00 -16.57 8.03
N SER A 651 -13.27 -17.00 9.26
CA SER A 651 -13.23 -16.13 10.43
C SER A 651 -12.62 -16.89 11.61
N MET A 652 -11.91 -16.18 12.49
CA MET A 652 -11.12 -16.79 13.56
C MET A 652 -11.33 -16.10 14.90
N ASP A 653 -11.28 -16.88 15.99
CA ASP A 653 -11.22 -16.39 17.36
C ASP A 653 -10.20 -17.20 18.16
N ALA A 654 -9.13 -16.57 18.60
CA ALA A 654 -8.07 -17.19 19.37
C ALA A 654 -8.39 -17.31 20.87
N HIS A 655 -9.36 -16.52 21.39
CA HIS A 655 -9.75 -16.57 22.82
C HIS A 655 -10.49 -17.85 23.14
N VAL A 656 -11.45 -18.19 22.29
CA VAL A 656 -12.10 -19.50 22.26
C VAL A 656 -11.68 -20.12 20.96
N PRO A 657 -10.55 -20.88 20.90
CA PRO A 657 -9.96 -21.30 19.63
C PRO A 657 -11.04 -21.84 18.69
N ARG A 658 -11.48 -20.97 17.79
CA ARG A 658 -12.54 -21.24 16.82
C ARG A 658 -12.11 -20.81 15.44
N LEU A 659 -12.44 -21.60 14.46
CA LEU A 659 -12.28 -21.34 13.05
C LEU A 659 -13.59 -21.62 12.32
N THR A 660 -14.09 -20.64 11.59
CA THR A 660 -15.16 -20.85 10.61
C THR A 660 -14.54 -20.98 9.22
N VAL A 661 -14.96 -21.98 8.44
CA VAL A 661 -14.49 -22.22 7.06
C VAL A 661 -15.71 -22.43 6.16
N LEU A 662 -15.98 -21.45 5.32
CA LEU A 662 -17.15 -21.44 4.43
C LEU A 662 -16.71 -21.09 2.99
N PRO A 663 -16.04 -22.05 2.29
CA PRO A 663 -15.41 -21.78 1.00
C PRO A 663 -16.43 -21.38 -0.07
N ARG A 664 -16.08 -20.35 -0.84
CA ARG A 664 -16.83 -19.89 -2.01
C ARG A 664 -16.03 -20.18 -3.27
N PHE A 665 -15.89 -21.47 -3.57
CA PHE A 665 -15.15 -21.92 -4.73
C PHE A 665 -16.12 -22.22 -5.88
N PRO A 666 -15.79 -21.83 -7.14
CA PRO A 666 -16.57 -22.23 -8.30
C PRO A 666 -16.78 -23.73 -8.38
N PRO A 667 -17.87 -24.19 -9.01
CA PRO A 667 -18.18 -25.63 -9.09
C PRO A 667 -17.10 -26.48 -9.76
N ASN A 668 -16.32 -25.91 -10.66
CA ASN A 668 -15.24 -26.58 -11.40
C ASN A 668 -13.94 -26.70 -10.60
N TRP A 669 -13.79 -26.03 -9.45
CA TRP A 669 -12.59 -26.17 -8.62
C TRP A 669 -12.58 -27.53 -7.89
N ARG A 670 -11.44 -28.23 -7.96
CA ARG A 670 -11.24 -29.54 -7.41
C ARG A 670 -10.46 -29.52 -6.10
N SER A 671 -9.48 -28.63 -6.01
CA SER A 671 -8.57 -28.58 -4.87
C SER A 671 -8.11 -27.16 -4.54
N ALA A 672 -7.83 -26.92 -3.26
CA ALA A 672 -7.22 -25.73 -2.74
C ALA A 672 -6.57 -26.02 -1.40
N SER A 673 -5.52 -25.29 -1.01
CA SER A 673 -4.96 -25.43 0.34
C SER A 673 -4.42 -24.12 0.89
N ILE A 674 -4.38 -24.03 2.22
CA ILE A 674 -3.64 -23.02 2.98
C ILE A 674 -2.79 -23.75 4.01
N ASP A 675 -1.50 -23.48 4.01
CA ASP A 675 -0.58 -23.95 5.03
C ASP A 675 -0.11 -22.80 5.91
N ARG A 676 0.15 -23.09 7.19
CA ARG A 676 0.74 -22.15 8.18
C ARG A 676 -0.11 -20.91 8.49
N LEU A 677 -1.44 -21.01 8.41
CA LEU A 677 -2.30 -19.93 8.86
C LEU A 677 -2.24 -19.82 10.39
N ARG A 678 -1.82 -18.68 10.90
CA ARG A 678 -1.58 -18.47 12.33
C ARG A 678 -2.87 -18.07 13.05
N LEU A 679 -3.17 -18.75 14.17
CA LEU A 679 -4.27 -18.45 15.09
C LEU A 679 -3.74 -18.50 16.52
N GLY A 680 -3.62 -17.33 17.16
CA GLY A 680 -2.98 -17.23 18.47
C GLY A 680 -1.59 -17.85 18.49
N GLY A 681 -1.37 -18.80 19.38
CA GLY A 681 -0.10 -19.54 19.51
C GLY A 681 0.00 -20.81 18.68
N GLY A 682 -0.94 -21.08 17.74
CA GLY A 682 -0.96 -22.28 16.90
C GLY A 682 -1.03 -21.98 15.40
N PHE A 683 -0.98 -23.04 14.60
CA PHE A 683 -1.10 -22.96 13.15
C PHE A 683 -2.22 -23.88 12.64
N VAL A 684 -2.96 -23.37 11.68
CA VAL A 684 -4.00 -24.10 10.94
C VAL A 684 -3.47 -24.44 9.55
N GLY A 685 -3.68 -25.70 9.14
CA GLY A 685 -3.58 -26.14 7.76
C GLY A 685 -4.96 -26.48 7.22
N LEU A 686 -5.29 -26.01 6.04
CA LEU A 686 -6.54 -26.29 5.34
C LEU A 686 -6.23 -27.00 4.03
N GLU A 687 -6.96 -28.08 3.76
CA GLU A 687 -6.88 -28.81 2.49
C GLU A 687 -8.30 -29.12 2.01
N PHE A 688 -8.64 -28.54 0.88
CA PHE A 688 -9.91 -28.81 0.19
C PHE A 688 -9.65 -29.74 -0.98
N ALA A 689 -10.34 -30.85 -1.02
CA ALA A 689 -10.39 -31.81 -2.14
C ALA A 689 -11.85 -32.20 -2.33
N ARG A 690 -12.53 -31.55 -3.30
CA ARG A 690 -13.99 -31.60 -3.48
C ARG A 690 -14.55 -33.00 -3.37
N PRO A 691 -15.54 -33.25 -2.54
CA PRO A 691 -16.26 -32.31 -1.69
C PRO A 691 -15.69 -32.19 -0.26
N ARG A 692 -14.50 -32.71 0.03
CA ARG A 692 -13.93 -32.86 1.38
C ARG A 692 -13.08 -31.66 1.77
N LEU A 693 -13.22 -31.22 3.04
CA LEU A 693 -12.35 -30.25 3.69
C LEU A 693 -11.65 -30.93 4.88
N THR A 694 -10.33 -30.88 4.88
CA THR A 694 -9.49 -31.31 6.02
C THR A 694 -8.92 -30.09 6.71
N VAL A 695 -9.06 -30.02 8.03
CA VAL A 695 -8.50 -29.01 8.91
C VAL A 695 -7.48 -29.65 9.83
N ARG A 696 -6.22 -29.18 9.81
CA ARG A 696 -5.14 -29.59 10.72
C ARG A 696 -4.88 -28.48 11.72
N TRP A 697 -4.58 -28.83 12.94
CA TRP A 697 -4.35 -27.88 14.03
C TRP A 697 -3.13 -28.23 14.87
N SER A 698 -2.25 -27.27 15.15
CA SER A 698 -1.04 -27.45 15.97
C SER A 698 -1.00 -26.62 17.25
N GLY A 699 -2.10 -26.00 17.63
CA GLY A 699 -2.14 -25.18 18.85
C GLY A 699 -2.31 -26.00 20.14
N PRO A 700 -2.17 -25.32 21.30
CA PRO A 700 -2.12 -25.97 22.60
C PRO A 700 -3.48 -26.40 23.17
N ARG A 701 -4.58 -25.87 22.66
CA ARG A 701 -5.97 -26.19 23.05
C ARG A 701 -6.73 -26.75 21.85
N SER A 702 -7.83 -27.48 22.08
CA SER A 702 -8.69 -27.95 20.99
C SER A 702 -9.26 -26.74 20.21
N LEU A 703 -9.32 -26.89 18.88
CA LEU A 703 -9.89 -25.93 17.95
C LEU A 703 -11.31 -26.32 17.60
N ALA A 704 -12.29 -25.46 17.86
CA ALA A 704 -13.64 -25.62 17.33
C ALA A 704 -13.65 -25.19 15.86
N VAL A 705 -14.12 -26.05 14.96
CA VAL A 705 -14.21 -25.78 13.53
C VAL A 705 -15.67 -25.81 13.10
N SER A 706 -16.16 -24.68 12.60
CA SER A 706 -17.51 -24.56 12.05
C SER A 706 -17.46 -24.55 10.53
N THR A 707 -18.25 -25.39 9.89
CA THR A 707 -18.39 -25.48 8.43
C THR A 707 -19.87 -25.52 8.04
N THR A 708 -20.17 -25.55 6.76
CA THR A 708 -21.54 -25.80 6.28
C THR A 708 -22.07 -27.20 6.63
N ALA A 709 -21.20 -28.15 6.98
CA ALA A 709 -21.55 -29.51 7.39
C ALA A 709 -21.74 -29.63 8.90
N GLY A 710 -21.52 -28.57 9.69
CA GLY A 710 -21.65 -28.59 11.15
C GLY A 710 -20.37 -28.19 11.89
N GLU A 711 -20.33 -28.45 13.18
CA GLU A 711 -19.21 -28.13 14.06
C GLU A 711 -18.42 -29.36 14.48
N ASP A 712 -17.12 -29.21 14.63
CA ASP A 712 -16.16 -30.22 15.07
C ASP A 712 -15.16 -29.65 16.07
N ALA A 713 -14.54 -30.53 16.84
CA ALA A 713 -13.40 -30.18 17.69
C ALA A 713 -12.15 -30.91 17.18
N VAL A 714 -11.12 -30.16 16.85
CA VAL A 714 -9.81 -30.71 16.46
C VAL A 714 -8.86 -30.63 17.66
N PRO A 715 -8.38 -31.79 18.16
CA PRO A 715 -7.47 -31.80 19.30
C PRO A 715 -6.10 -31.19 18.92
N PRO A 716 -5.27 -30.78 19.92
CA PRO A 716 -3.90 -30.41 19.70
C PRO A 716 -3.12 -31.45 18.88
N GLY A 717 -2.44 -30.98 17.81
CA GLY A 717 -1.70 -31.87 16.89
C GLY A 717 -2.59 -32.77 16.01
N GLY A 718 -3.91 -32.57 16.02
CA GLY A 718 -4.89 -33.40 15.32
C GLY A 718 -5.35 -32.81 13.97
N ALA A 719 -6.25 -33.58 13.36
CA ALA A 719 -6.94 -33.18 12.14
C ALA A 719 -8.38 -33.69 12.13
N VAL A 720 -9.25 -32.99 11.41
CA VAL A 720 -10.62 -33.42 11.09
C VAL A 720 -10.85 -33.29 9.58
N THR A 721 -11.59 -34.26 9.02
CA THR A 721 -12.04 -34.20 7.62
C THR A 721 -13.55 -34.23 7.56
N ARG A 722 -14.15 -33.33 6.80
CA ARG A 722 -15.60 -33.25 6.58
C ARG A 722 -15.92 -33.23 5.10
N GLU A 723 -17.01 -33.88 4.76
CA GLU A 723 -17.64 -33.77 3.45
C GLU A 723 -18.61 -32.59 3.47
N LEU A 724 -18.34 -31.58 2.64
CA LEU A 724 -19.18 -30.38 2.54
C LEU A 724 -20.32 -30.66 1.55
N PRO A 725 -21.57 -30.25 1.87
CA PRO A 725 -22.68 -30.36 0.92
C PRO A 725 -22.36 -29.60 -0.38
N GLU A 726 -22.55 -30.22 -1.54
CA GLU A 726 -22.18 -29.59 -2.82
C GLU A 726 -22.86 -28.24 -3.05
N GLY A 727 -24.11 -28.06 -2.70
CA GLY A 727 -24.86 -26.81 -2.81
C GLY A 727 -24.39 -25.72 -1.84
N SER A 728 -23.54 -26.03 -0.86
CA SER A 728 -23.00 -25.09 0.10
C SER A 728 -21.61 -24.56 -0.26
N ILE A 729 -20.97 -25.18 -1.25
CA ILE A 729 -19.69 -24.76 -1.79
C ILE A 729 -20.01 -23.83 -2.97
N GLY A 730 -19.76 -22.52 -2.83
CA GLY A 730 -20.03 -21.56 -3.91
C GLY A 730 -21.20 -20.59 -3.68
N GLY A 731 -21.82 -20.58 -2.48
CA GLY A 731 -22.74 -19.49 -2.12
C GLY A 731 -24.23 -19.77 -2.21
N GLY A 732 -24.67 -21.05 -2.33
CA GLY A 732 -26.08 -21.42 -2.19
C GLY A 732 -26.60 -21.19 -0.77
N GLU A 733 -27.87 -20.85 -0.64
CA GLU A 733 -28.65 -20.45 0.52
C GLU A 733 -28.02 -20.69 1.91
N ARG A 734 -27.79 -19.61 2.65
CA ARG A 734 -27.40 -19.66 4.06
C ARG A 734 -28.49 -19.11 4.96
N ARG A 735 -29.01 -19.97 5.80
CA ARG A 735 -29.54 -19.54 7.10
C ARG A 735 -28.40 -19.63 8.10
N VAL A 736 -27.79 -18.49 8.46
CA VAL A 736 -27.01 -18.39 9.68
C VAL A 736 -28.00 -18.09 10.78
N SER A 737 -28.23 -19.06 11.64
CA SER A 737 -28.97 -18.90 12.90
C SER A 737 -28.15 -18.12 13.92
#